data_feb7d20ef2bdb11ca9d2679760130860
#
_entry.id   feb7d20ef2bdb11ca9d2679760130860
#
_cell.length_a   1.000
_cell.length_b   1.000
_cell.length_c   1.000
_cell.angle_alpha   90.00
_cell.angle_beta   90.00
_cell.angle_gamma   90.00
#
_symmetry.space_group_name_H-M   'P 1'
#
loop_
_entity.id
_entity.type
_entity.pdbx_description
1 polymer ?
#
loop_
_entity_poly.entity_id
_entity_poly.type
_entity_poly.pdbx_seq_one_letter_code
_entity_poly.pdbx_strand_id
1 'polypeptide(L)'
;MKDTFLMIDGNSLLHRAFHALPLMDAGGVYTNAIYGFLTMMLKAISDENARYLAVCFDEHAPTFRHTAYPDYKAGRAATPDELRQQFATIRTLLPEMGVQVFSLQGWEADDLLGTLSKLGEDAGVSPVILTGDRDALQLVSDTTQVLFTRKGISETTHFTPAMVYEVYGFSPEQVVDWKGLAGDSSDNIPGIPGVGDKTAVRLLHQYGTLDNILAHAGEVKGKLGEKLVTWAEQAKMCRELATIRRDAPIAFSLKACAMPDFRHGIPALEKLKLNSIIRRLQAPDDAPAPDTAAEETPLTLLPFADAAPISSGADLTAWLTALPDSARPIAVALDDTVLTCAAQDLSCCQAALGGDLLTPGADPEDLLRALAPDLAAHPAVIHDGKTLWHRLNRAKLPMPEGYAWDVQLGAYLLDPQRKSYSLDALCGDLPTDARGMLSLCRWQQANIERMGMSHLMRDVEMPLSGVLYRMEDIGFTVDTAFLRQLGERYTQEIEQSKQQVFAACGTTFNLNSTQQLGDVLFDKLQLPHGKKTARGYSTSAEVLEGLQDIAPEVITPLLRYRQLTKLNSTYVEGLLRLTDATGRVHSTFDQVATATGRISSSEPNLQNIPVRTEEGKEIRQAFLPRAGWVLLDADYSQIELRLMAHFSGDHALVEAFRTGQDVHARTASEIFDVPLDEVDSTLRSRAKAVNFGLIYGISGFGLAKNTGVSRQEAQEFINRYFAKYPGVKGFMDNAAEDGQHNGYALTLMGRRRYLPELKSDKAVVREFGKRAAMNTPVQGTAADIIKLAMVRVDEALRREGLKSRLILQVHDELLLECPPEEVEKAGKLLKDAMEHVIELRVPLLAEVHQGTNWAEAK
;
A
#
# COMPACT_ATOMS: atom_id res chain seq x y z
N MET A 1 -11.76 -34.19 -2.07
CA MET A 1 -11.62 -33.50 -3.38
C MET A 1 -10.62 -34.31 -4.20
N LYS A 2 -10.77 -34.35 -5.52
CA LYS A 2 -9.76 -34.96 -6.38
C LYS A 2 -8.55 -34.03 -6.47
N ASP A 3 -7.36 -34.59 -6.69
CA ASP A 3 -6.14 -33.78 -6.87
C ASP A 3 -6.24 -32.96 -8.16
N THR A 4 -5.80 -31.70 -8.12
CA THR A 4 -5.84 -30.78 -9.27
C THR A 4 -4.64 -31.02 -10.20
N PHE A 5 -4.90 -31.13 -11.50
CA PHE A 5 -3.91 -31.15 -12.57
C PHE A 5 -3.98 -29.86 -13.36
N LEU A 6 -3.05 -28.94 -13.09
CA LEU A 6 -2.94 -27.67 -13.80
C LEU A 6 -2.19 -27.85 -15.12
N MET A 7 -2.85 -27.46 -16.21
CA MET A 7 -2.27 -27.48 -17.57
C MET A 7 -2.24 -26.06 -18.11
N ILE A 8 -1.12 -25.67 -18.65
CA ILE A 8 -0.88 -24.28 -19.06
C ILE A 8 -0.68 -24.21 -20.56
N ASP A 9 -1.43 -23.31 -21.19
CA ASP A 9 -1.20 -22.86 -22.56
C ASP A 9 0.01 -21.92 -22.59
N GLY A 10 1.16 -22.49 -22.96
CA GLY A 10 2.44 -21.77 -22.94
C GLY A 10 2.48 -20.61 -23.92
N ASN A 11 1.89 -20.76 -25.10
CA ASN A 11 1.86 -19.74 -26.13
C ASN A 11 0.97 -18.56 -25.71
N SER A 12 -0.24 -18.85 -25.30
CA SER A 12 -1.20 -17.84 -24.89
C SER A 12 -0.67 -17.01 -23.70
N LEU A 13 -0.14 -17.68 -22.65
CA LEU A 13 0.38 -16.98 -21.49
C LEU A 13 1.62 -16.13 -21.80
N LEU A 14 2.54 -16.64 -22.61
CA LEU A 14 3.75 -15.88 -22.94
C LEU A 14 3.44 -14.64 -23.79
N HIS A 15 2.54 -14.75 -24.78
CA HIS A 15 2.03 -13.61 -25.54
C HIS A 15 1.35 -12.59 -24.62
N ARG A 16 0.49 -13.05 -23.72
CA ARG A 16 -0.20 -12.18 -22.77
C ARG A 16 0.78 -11.43 -21.86
N ALA A 17 1.75 -12.13 -21.30
CA ALA A 17 2.77 -11.53 -20.44
C ALA A 17 3.59 -10.47 -21.19
N PHE A 18 3.95 -10.75 -22.44
CA PHE A 18 4.71 -9.82 -23.27
C PHE A 18 3.96 -8.49 -23.49
N HIS A 19 2.67 -8.56 -23.80
CA HIS A 19 1.86 -7.36 -24.03
C HIS A 19 1.38 -6.66 -22.75
N ALA A 20 1.38 -7.36 -21.62
CA ALA A 20 0.94 -6.80 -20.34
C ALA A 20 2.05 -6.04 -19.59
N LEU A 21 3.31 -6.36 -19.87
CA LEU A 21 4.48 -5.83 -19.17
C LEU A 21 5.38 -5.04 -20.11
N PRO A 22 6.01 -3.94 -19.61
CA PRO A 22 7.05 -3.26 -20.38
C PRO A 22 8.24 -4.18 -20.64
N LEU A 23 8.99 -3.90 -21.70
CA LEU A 23 10.20 -4.66 -22.03
C LEU A 23 11.19 -4.58 -20.85
N MET A 24 11.64 -5.74 -20.40
CA MET A 24 12.68 -5.93 -19.38
C MET A 24 13.91 -6.55 -20.03
N ASP A 25 15.09 -6.03 -19.73
CA ASP A 25 16.37 -6.51 -20.29
C ASP A 25 17.30 -6.98 -19.16
N ALA A 26 17.84 -8.18 -19.33
CA ALA A 26 18.85 -8.76 -18.46
C ALA A 26 20.19 -8.94 -19.20
N GLY A 27 20.81 -7.81 -19.62
CA GLY A 27 22.10 -7.84 -20.32
C GLY A 27 22.01 -8.29 -21.77
N GLY A 28 21.00 -7.83 -22.50
CA GLY A 28 20.74 -8.14 -23.90
C GLY A 28 19.76 -9.29 -24.12
N VAL A 29 19.19 -9.85 -23.04
CA VAL A 29 18.14 -10.88 -23.10
C VAL A 29 16.85 -10.30 -22.56
N TYR A 30 15.79 -10.27 -23.35
CA TYR A 30 14.47 -9.81 -22.90
C TYR A 30 13.81 -10.83 -21.98
N THR A 31 13.21 -10.38 -20.87
CA THR A 31 12.70 -11.26 -19.81
C THR A 31 11.29 -10.95 -19.32
N ASN A 32 10.65 -9.90 -19.81
CA ASN A 32 9.31 -9.48 -19.36
C ASN A 32 8.23 -10.55 -19.55
N ALA A 33 8.23 -11.25 -20.70
CA ALA A 33 7.27 -12.32 -20.95
C ALA A 33 7.54 -13.56 -20.07
N ILE A 34 8.81 -13.90 -19.85
CA ILE A 34 9.21 -15.01 -18.96
C ILE A 34 8.79 -14.69 -17.53
N TYR A 35 9.06 -13.48 -17.05
CA TYR A 35 8.67 -13.03 -15.72
C TYR A 35 7.15 -13.11 -15.50
N GLY A 36 6.37 -12.56 -16.44
CA GLY A 36 4.92 -12.59 -16.35
C GLY A 36 4.35 -14.01 -16.45
N PHE A 37 4.92 -14.86 -17.30
CA PHE A 37 4.55 -16.27 -17.42
C PHE A 37 4.76 -17.02 -16.09
N LEU A 38 5.97 -16.92 -15.51
CA LEU A 38 6.29 -17.58 -14.24
C LEU A 38 5.42 -17.05 -13.10
N THR A 39 5.12 -15.76 -13.10
CA THR A 39 4.23 -15.15 -12.12
C THR A 39 2.82 -15.73 -12.19
N MET A 40 2.23 -15.82 -13.40
CA MET A 40 0.91 -16.42 -13.61
C MET A 40 0.90 -17.91 -13.27
N MET A 41 1.93 -18.64 -13.66
CA MET A 41 2.09 -20.07 -13.36
C MET A 41 2.11 -20.31 -11.84
N LEU A 42 3.02 -19.64 -11.11
CA LEU A 42 3.17 -19.81 -9.67
C LEU A 42 1.92 -19.38 -8.90
N LYS A 43 1.22 -18.36 -9.40
CA LYS A 43 -0.05 -17.94 -8.84
C LYS A 43 -1.11 -19.02 -9.03
N ALA A 44 -1.32 -19.50 -10.24
CA ALA A 44 -2.33 -20.52 -10.54
C ALA A 44 -2.06 -21.84 -9.79
N ILE A 45 -0.79 -22.22 -9.60
CA ILE A 45 -0.42 -23.38 -8.76
C ILE A 45 -0.93 -23.20 -7.33
N SER A 46 -0.71 -22.03 -6.75
CA SER A 46 -1.14 -21.72 -5.39
C SER A 46 -2.67 -21.63 -5.26
N ASP A 47 -3.32 -20.88 -6.17
CA ASP A 47 -4.77 -20.66 -6.12
C ASP A 47 -5.55 -21.96 -6.29
N GLU A 48 -5.10 -22.86 -7.19
CA GLU A 48 -5.74 -24.16 -7.49
C GLU A 48 -5.26 -25.31 -6.57
N ASN A 49 -4.32 -25.05 -5.68
CA ASN A 49 -3.65 -26.09 -4.88
C ASN A 49 -3.23 -27.28 -5.74
N ALA A 50 -2.59 -26.99 -6.87
CA ALA A 50 -2.29 -27.96 -7.90
C ALA A 50 -1.24 -28.99 -7.45
N ARG A 51 -1.50 -30.27 -7.63
CA ARG A 51 -0.55 -31.35 -7.37
C ARG A 51 0.21 -31.82 -8.57
N TYR A 52 -0.30 -31.53 -9.75
CA TYR A 52 0.30 -31.89 -11.02
C TYR A 52 0.34 -30.67 -11.92
N LEU A 53 1.41 -30.56 -12.73
CA LEU A 53 1.64 -29.42 -13.61
C LEU A 53 2.14 -29.90 -14.98
N ALA A 54 1.60 -29.33 -16.05
CA ALA A 54 2.10 -29.48 -17.41
C ALA A 54 1.98 -28.16 -18.18
N VAL A 55 2.93 -27.92 -19.10
CA VAL A 55 2.90 -26.75 -20.00
C VAL A 55 2.94 -27.24 -21.45
N CYS A 56 2.04 -26.75 -22.30
CA CYS A 56 1.95 -27.08 -23.69
C CYS A 56 2.42 -25.92 -24.57
N PHE A 57 3.21 -26.22 -25.60
CA PHE A 57 3.66 -25.25 -26.59
C PHE A 57 3.41 -25.74 -28.03
N ASP A 58 3.14 -24.80 -28.95
CA ASP A 58 3.11 -25.05 -30.38
C ASP A 58 4.51 -25.31 -30.91
N GLU A 59 4.60 -26.18 -31.93
CA GLU A 59 5.80 -26.35 -32.74
C GLU A 59 5.73 -25.50 -34.01
N HIS A 60 6.90 -25.07 -34.52
CA HIS A 60 7.01 -24.30 -35.76
C HIS A 60 6.86 -25.20 -36.99
N ALA A 61 5.77 -25.93 -37.08
CA ALA A 61 5.49 -26.82 -38.21
C ALA A 61 4.01 -26.70 -38.63
N PRO A 62 3.70 -26.86 -39.92
CA PRO A 62 2.33 -26.94 -40.37
C PRO A 62 1.56 -28.06 -39.66
N THR A 63 0.34 -27.77 -39.22
CA THR A 63 -0.55 -28.74 -38.59
C THR A 63 -1.53 -29.34 -39.59
N PHE A 64 -2.28 -30.33 -39.17
CA PHE A 64 -3.32 -30.95 -40.03
C PHE A 64 -4.36 -29.89 -40.47
N ARG A 65 -4.59 -28.80 -39.68
CA ARG A 65 -5.46 -27.71 -40.04
C ARG A 65 -4.97 -26.92 -41.24
N HIS A 66 -3.66 -26.67 -41.37
CA HIS A 66 -3.06 -26.04 -42.54
C HIS A 66 -3.17 -26.91 -43.79
N THR A 67 -3.17 -28.24 -43.63
CA THR A 67 -3.37 -29.16 -44.74
C THR A 67 -4.82 -29.15 -45.22
N ALA A 68 -5.78 -29.04 -44.26
CA ALA A 68 -7.21 -28.99 -44.58
C ALA A 68 -7.63 -27.64 -45.12
N TYR A 69 -7.02 -26.52 -44.63
CA TYR A 69 -7.31 -25.15 -45.05
C TYR A 69 -6.02 -24.34 -45.10
N PRO A 70 -5.45 -24.10 -46.32
CA PRO A 70 -4.15 -23.43 -46.47
C PRO A 70 -4.12 -21.98 -45.90
N ASP A 71 -5.25 -21.31 -45.90
CA ASP A 71 -5.38 -19.94 -45.34
C ASP A 71 -5.59 -19.91 -43.82
N TYR A 72 -5.54 -21.07 -43.13
CA TYR A 72 -5.64 -21.14 -41.65
C TYR A 72 -4.54 -20.33 -41.00
N LYS A 73 -4.93 -19.42 -40.10
CA LYS A 73 -4.03 -18.46 -39.41
C LYS A 73 -3.25 -17.53 -40.37
N ALA A 74 -3.62 -17.46 -41.65
CA ALA A 74 -3.04 -16.50 -42.59
C ALA A 74 -3.38 -15.08 -42.16
N GLY A 75 -2.38 -14.20 -42.13
CA GLY A 75 -2.56 -12.81 -41.70
C GLY A 75 -2.26 -12.53 -40.21
N ARG A 76 -1.91 -13.53 -39.41
CA ARG A 76 -1.36 -13.28 -38.09
C ARG A 76 -0.06 -12.46 -38.21
N ALA A 77 0.07 -11.39 -37.40
CA ALA A 77 1.29 -10.59 -37.34
C ALA A 77 2.48 -11.45 -36.92
N ALA A 78 3.65 -11.18 -37.50
CA ALA A 78 4.89 -11.89 -37.12
C ALA A 78 5.19 -11.63 -35.62
N THR A 79 5.59 -12.68 -34.93
CA THR A 79 6.02 -12.56 -33.51
C THR A 79 7.24 -11.64 -33.42
N PRO A 80 7.20 -10.57 -32.61
CA PRO A 80 8.35 -9.68 -32.37
C PRO A 80 9.61 -10.47 -32.00
N ASP A 81 10.77 -9.98 -32.41
CA ASP A 81 12.04 -10.68 -32.15
C ASP A 81 12.32 -10.79 -30.64
N GLU A 82 11.95 -9.78 -29.88
CA GLU A 82 12.05 -9.73 -28.42
C GLU A 82 11.21 -10.83 -27.74
N LEU A 83 10.06 -11.17 -28.31
CA LEU A 83 9.21 -12.26 -27.80
C LEU A 83 9.71 -13.62 -28.30
N ARG A 84 10.19 -13.70 -29.54
CA ARG A 84 10.72 -14.96 -30.12
C ARG A 84 11.89 -15.51 -29.32
N GLN A 85 12.80 -14.62 -28.85
CA GLN A 85 13.89 -15.00 -27.96
C GLN A 85 13.39 -15.57 -26.63
N GLN A 86 12.33 -15.00 -26.09
CA GLN A 86 11.76 -15.44 -24.81
C GLN A 86 11.07 -16.81 -24.94
N PHE A 87 10.46 -17.14 -26.08
CA PHE A 87 9.95 -18.50 -26.36
C PHE A 87 11.04 -19.55 -26.29
N ALA A 88 12.20 -19.29 -26.90
CA ALA A 88 13.33 -20.22 -26.84
C ALA A 88 13.84 -20.37 -25.39
N THR A 89 13.94 -19.27 -24.67
CA THR A 89 14.46 -19.25 -23.29
C THR A 89 13.50 -19.96 -22.31
N ILE A 90 12.18 -19.70 -22.35
CA ILE A 90 11.22 -20.33 -21.44
C ILE A 90 11.13 -21.85 -21.64
N ARG A 91 11.24 -22.34 -22.88
CA ARG A 91 11.23 -23.77 -23.21
C ARG A 91 12.44 -24.53 -22.66
N THR A 92 13.56 -23.87 -22.43
CA THR A 92 14.71 -24.46 -21.73
C THR A 92 14.62 -24.31 -20.23
N LEU A 93 14.13 -23.18 -19.76
CA LEU A 93 13.99 -22.84 -18.33
C LEU A 93 13.01 -23.76 -17.60
N LEU A 94 11.82 -24.01 -18.17
CA LEU A 94 10.80 -24.83 -17.53
C LEU A 94 11.27 -26.27 -17.22
N PRO A 95 11.92 -27.00 -18.12
CA PRO A 95 12.53 -28.29 -17.78
C PRO A 95 13.65 -28.20 -16.73
N GLU A 96 14.48 -27.15 -16.74
CA GLU A 96 15.47 -26.90 -15.69
C GLU A 96 14.82 -26.67 -14.31
N MET A 97 13.60 -26.08 -14.27
CA MET A 97 12.75 -25.95 -13.08
C MET A 97 12.01 -27.26 -12.72
N GLY A 98 12.18 -28.33 -13.50
CA GLY A 98 11.52 -29.63 -13.30
C GLY A 98 10.09 -29.70 -13.84
N VAL A 99 9.63 -28.71 -14.61
CA VAL A 99 8.29 -28.66 -15.18
C VAL A 99 8.18 -29.55 -16.40
N GLN A 100 7.15 -30.39 -16.45
CA GLN A 100 6.87 -31.21 -17.65
C GLN A 100 6.31 -30.34 -18.78
N VAL A 101 7.02 -30.33 -19.90
CA VAL A 101 6.67 -29.59 -21.13
C VAL A 101 6.25 -30.56 -22.22
N PHE A 102 5.14 -30.25 -22.89
CA PHE A 102 4.65 -30.99 -24.06
C PHE A 102 4.66 -30.12 -25.30
N SER A 103 5.17 -30.65 -26.37
CA SER A 103 5.06 -30.12 -27.74
C SER A 103 5.08 -31.26 -28.71
N LEU A 104 4.39 -31.17 -29.83
CA LEU A 104 4.33 -32.26 -30.83
C LEU A 104 4.18 -31.68 -32.22
N GLN A 105 5.07 -32.05 -33.11
CA GLN A 105 5.05 -31.61 -34.50
C GLN A 105 3.76 -32.06 -35.21
N GLY A 106 3.12 -31.13 -35.92
CA GLY A 106 1.84 -31.37 -36.61
C GLY A 106 0.57 -31.20 -35.75
N TRP A 107 0.72 -30.89 -34.47
CA TRP A 107 -0.35 -30.63 -33.50
C TRP A 107 -0.19 -29.25 -32.85
N GLU A 108 -1.29 -28.66 -32.43
CA GLU A 108 -1.29 -27.41 -31.73
C GLU A 108 -1.31 -27.61 -30.20
N ALA A 109 -0.87 -26.62 -29.44
CA ALA A 109 -0.90 -26.66 -27.96
C ALA A 109 -2.29 -26.97 -27.42
N ASP A 110 -3.33 -26.43 -28.06
CA ASP A 110 -4.72 -26.69 -27.69
C ASP A 110 -5.12 -28.16 -27.80
N ASP A 111 -4.66 -28.86 -28.84
CA ASP A 111 -4.92 -30.28 -29.00
C ASP A 111 -4.17 -31.12 -27.94
N LEU A 112 -2.99 -30.66 -27.53
CA LEU A 112 -2.26 -31.25 -26.40
C LEU A 112 -2.99 -31.04 -25.09
N LEU A 113 -3.49 -29.82 -24.83
CA LEU A 113 -4.32 -29.52 -23.66
C LEU A 113 -5.60 -30.35 -23.64
N GLY A 114 -6.29 -30.46 -24.78
CA GLY A 114 -7.46 -31.32 -24.94
C GLY A 114 -7.17 -32.80 -24.69
N THR A 115 -6.03 -33.30 -25.16
CA THR A 115 -5.58 -34.66 -24.91
C THR A 115 -5.22 -34.91 -23.47
N LEU A 116 -4.43 -34.00 -22.86
CA LEU A 116 -4.03 -34.08 -21.44
C LEU A 116 -5.22 -33.97 -20.50
N SER A 117 -6.22 -33.13 -20.82
CA SER A 117 -7.43 -33.02 -20.00
C SER A 117 -8.16 -34.36 -19.94
N LYS A 118 -8.33 -35.05 -21.08
CA LYS A 118 -8.94 -36.37 -21.14
C LYS A 118 -8.12 -37.42 -20.38
N LEU A 119 -6.82 -37.45 -20.56
CA LEU A 119 -5.92 -38.37 -19.86
C LEU A 119 -5.90 -38.13 -18.35
N GLY A 120 -6.04 -36.85 -17.91
CA GLY A 120 -6.18 -36.49 -16.52
C GLY A 120 -7.52 -36.94 -15.93
N GLU A 121 -8.62 -36.77 -16.67
CA GLU A 121 -9.95 -37.29 -16.30
C GLU A 121 -9.90 -38.81 -16.14
N ASP A 122 -9.28 -39.50 -17.10
CA ASP A 122 -9.13 -40.96 -17.07
C ASP A 122 -8.24 -41.44 -15.90
N ALA A 123 -7.26 -40.65 -15.51
CA ALA A 123 -6.40 -40.86 -14.33
C ALA A 123 -7.07 -40.50 -12.98
N GLY A 124 -8.28 -39.98 -13.00
CA GLY A 124 -9.08 -39.66 -11.80
C GLY A 124 -8.71 -38.36 -11.11
N VAL A 125 -7.97 -37.46 -11.74
CA VAL A 125 -7.66 -36.09 -11.24
C VAL A 125 -8.64 -35.06 -11.82
N SER A 126 -8.61 -33.84 -11.32
CA SER A 126 -9.41 -32.71 -11.81
C SER A 126 -8.55 -31.80 -12.69
N PRO A 127 -8.72 -31.83 -14.04
CA PRO A 127 -7.99 -30.96 -14.95
C PRO A 127 -8.44 -29.50 -14.83
N VAL A 128 -7.46 -28.58 -14.78
CA VAL A 128 -7.66 -27.13 -14.86
C VAL A 128 -6.75 -26.58 -15.95
N ILE A 129 -7.31 -25.92 -16.95
CA ILE A 129 -6.58 -25.36 -18.09
C ILE A 129 -6.42 -23.84 -17.91
N LEU A 130 -5.20 -23.37 -17.74
CA LEU A 130 -4.87 -21.96 -17.69
C LEU A 130 -4.54 -21.43 -19.09
N THR A 131 -5.40 -20.59 -19.63
CA THR A 131 -5.22 -20.00 -20.97
C THR A 131 -5.87 -18.62 -21.09
N GLY A 132 -5.51 -17.87 -22.09
CA GLY A 132 -6.23 -16.66 -22.55
C GLY A 132 -6.99 -16.90 -23.86
N ASP A 133 -7.05 -18.13 -24.35
CA ASP A 133 -7.77 -18.49 -25.57
C ASP A 133 -9.17 -19.02 -25.25
N ARG A 134 -10.17 -18.47 -25.95
CA ARG A 134 -11.57 -18.87 -25.78
C ARG A 134 -11.89 -20.24 -26.38
N ASP A 135 -11.02 -20.73 -27.24
CA ASP A 135 -11.23 -22.03 -27.89
C ASP A 135 -11.20 -23.17 -26.88
N ALA A 136 -10.43 -23.01 -25.81
CA ALA A 136 -10.37 -23.94 -24.71
C ALA A 136 -11.73 -24.08 -23.96
N LEU A 137 -12.67 -23.16 -24.13
CA LEU A 137 -14.01 -23.29 -23.50
C LEU A 137 -14.79 -24.49 -23.98
N GLN A 138 -14.47 -25.05 -25.15
CA GLN A 138 -15.05 -26.31 -25.64
C GLN A 138 -14.62 -27.54 -24.81
N LEU A 139 -13.55 -27.41 -24.01
CA LEU A 139 -13.03 -28.48 -23.15
C LEU A 139 -13.66 -28.48 -21.76
N VAL A 140 -14.43 -27.46 -21.42
CA VAL A 140 -15.09 -27.34 -20.13
C VAL A 140 -16.12 -28.46 -19.97
N SER A 141 -16.04 -29.18 -18.84
CA SER A 141 -16.95 -30.26 -18.47
C SER A 141 -17.23 -30.25 -16.97
N ASP A 142 -17.96 -31.23 -16.47
CA ASP A 142 -18.18 -31.38 -15.00
C ASP A 142 -16.89 -31.69 -14.24
N THR A 143 -15.85 -32.11 -14.92
CA THR A 143 -14.54 -32.49 -14.35
C THR A 143 -13.38 -31.58 -14.77
N THR A 144 -13.43 -31.02 -15.97
CA THR A 144 -12.42 -30.11 -16.53
C THR A 144 -12.91 -28.68 -16.47
N GLN A 145 -12.11 -27.77 -15.86
CA GLN A 145 -12.38 -26.34 -15.81
C GLN A 145 -11.36 -25.56 -16.63
N VAL A 146 -11.76 -24.40 -17.09
CA VAL A 146 -10.86 -23.44 -17.76
C VAL A 146 -10.68 -22.22 -16.87
N LEU A 147 -9.44 -21.96 -16.50
CA LEU A 147 -9.02 -20.75 -15.79
C LEU A 147 -8.58 -19.72 -16.85
N PHE A 148 -9.52 -18.83 -17.18
CA PHE A 148 -9.33 -17.87 -18.27
C PHE A 148 -8.69 -16.58 -17.77
N THR A 149 -7.59 -16.16 -18.39
CA THR A 149 -6.93 -14.89 -18.07
C THR A 149 -7.65 -13.72 -18.76
N ARG A 150 -8.12 -12.72 -17.97
CA ARG A 150 -8.90 -11.57 -18.52
C ARG A 150 -8.05 -10.35 -18.84
N LYS A 151 -7.47 -9.70 -17.81
CA LYS A 151 -6.72 -8.44 -17.99
C LYS A 151 -5.39 -8.50 -17.22
N GLY A 152 -4.30 -8.11 -17.89
CA GLY A 152 -2.96 -8.17 -17.27
C GLY A 152 -2.50 -9.61 -17.01
N ILE A 153 -1.70 -9.77 -15.97
CA ILE A 153 -1.12 -11.07 -15.53
C ILE A 153 -1.75 -11.60 -14.23
N SER A 154 -2.74 -10.92 -13.66
CA SER A 154 -3.28 -11.23 -12.34
C SER A 154 -4.75 -11.62 -12.29
N GLU A 155 -5.54 -11.25 -13.31
CA GLU A 155 -6.99 -11.49 -13.30
C GLU A 155 -7.35 -12.77 -14.06
N THR A 156 -7.94 -13.74 -13.37
CA THR A 156 -8.44 -14.99 -13.94
C THR A 156 -9.93 -15.18 -13.63
N THR A 157 -10.60 -15.95 -14.47
CA THR A 157 -12.01 -16.32 -14.26
C THR A 157 -12.17 -17.82 -14.49
N HIS A 158 -12.76 -18.52 -13.53
CA HIS A 158 -13.12 -19.93 -13.71
C HIS A 158 -14.32 -20.09 -14.61
N PHE A 159 -14.19 -20.90 -15.65
CA PHE A 159 -15.31 -21.30 -16.48
C PHE A 159 -15.71 -22.73 -16.15
N THR A 160 -16.92 -22.86 -15.66
CA THR A 160 -17.69 -24.10 -15.54
C THR A 160 -18.74 -24.16 -16.66
N PRO A 161 -19.40 -25.32 -16.92
CA PRO A 161 -20.46 -25.39 -17.94
C PRO A 161 -21.55 -24.33 -17.74
N ALA A 162 -21.96 -24.09 -16.50
CA ALA A 162 -22.95 -23.05 -16.15
C ALA A 162 -22.47 -21.64 -16.50
N MET A 163 -21.20 -21.34 -16.19
CA MET A 163 -20.59 -20.03 -16.49
C MET A 163 -20.43 -19.79 -17.99
N VAL A 164 -20.08 -20.80 -18.77
CA VAL A 164 -20.04 -20.70 -20.24
C VAL A 164 -21.42 -20.33 -20.78
N TYR A 165 -22.47 -21.01 -20.29
CA TYR A 165 -23.83 -20.73 -20.72
C TYR A 165 -24.30 -19.32 -20.31
N GLU A 166 -23.99 -18.91 -19.09
CA GLU A 166 -24.36 -17.58 -18.58
C GLU A 166 -23.73 -16.45 -19.41
N VAL A 167 -22.43 -16.60 -19.74
CA VAL A 167 -21.68 -15.54 -20.43
C VAL A 167 -21.94 -15.52 -21.93
N TYR A 168 -22.06 -16.69 -22.56
CA TYR A 168 -22.10 -16.80 -24.04
C TYR A 168 -23.45 -17.25 -24.60
N GLY A 169 -24.34 -17.78 -23.77
CA GLY A 169 -25.66 -18.25 -24.17
C GLY A 169 -25.65 -19.61 -24.87
N PHE A 170 -24.60 -20.40 -24.75
CA PHE A 170 -24.50 -21.76 -25.30
C PHE A 170 -23.66 -22.66 -24.40
N SER A 171 -23.79 -23.98 -24.57
CA SER A 171 -23.01 -24.95 -23.79
C SER A 171 -21.57 -25.10 -24.33
N PRO A 172 -20.63 -25.65 -23.52
CA PRO A 172 -19.24 -25.89 -23.98
C PRO A 172 -19.16 -26.69 -25.30
N GLU A 173 -19.99 -27.70 -25.47
CA GLU A 173 -20.03 -28.53 -26.68
C GLU A 173 -20.45 -27.73 -27.91
N GLN A 174 -21.21 -26.65 -27.74
CA GLN A 174 -21.68 -25.80 -28.83
C GLN A 174 -20.68 -24.75 -29.28
N VAL A 175 -19.53 -24.60 -28.58
CA VAL A 175 -18.47 -23.65 -28.97
C VAL A 175 -18.01 -23.89 -30.42
N VAL A 176 -17.80 -25.16 -30.79
CA VAL A 176 -17.34 -25.53 -32.15
C VAL A 176 -18.42 -25.28 -33.20
N ASP A 177 -19.70 -25.50 -32.87
CA ASP A 177 -20.82 -25.23 -33.73
C ASP A 177 -21.02 -23.73 -33.92
N TRP A 178 -20.85 -22.94 -32.86
CA TRP A 178 -20.88 -21.48 -32.91
C TRP A 178 -19.80 -20.96 -33.85
N LYS A 179 -18.55 -21.46 -33.76
CA LYS A 179 -17.44 -21.10 -34.65
C LYS A 179 -17.66 -21.60 -36.07
N GLY A 180 -18.29 -22.76 -36.26
CA GLY A 180 -18.70 -23.24 -37.57
C GLY A 180 -19.65 -22.28 -38.28
N LEU A 181 -20.56 -21.65 -37.55
CA LEU A 181 -21.52 -20.67 -38.06
C LEU A 181 -20.92 -19.27 -38.23
N ALA A 182 -20.35 -18.72 -37.14
CA ALA A 182 -19.90 -17.34 -37.09
C ALA A 182 -18.49 -17.12 -37.69
N GLY A 183 -17.69 -18.17 -37.73
CA GLY A 183 -16.28 -18.10 -38.06
C GLY A 183 -15.42 -17.65 -36.92
N ASP A 184 -14.12 -17.50 -37.17
CA ASP A 184 -13.14 -16.92 -36.26
C ASP A 184 -12.12 -16.08 -37.02
N SER A 185 -12.18 -14.76 -36.81
CA SER A 185 -11.26 -13.83 -37.47
C SER A 185 -9.83 -13.93 -37.00
N SER A 186 -9.59 -14.41 -35.74
CA SER A 186 -8.24 -14.58 -35.20
C SER A 186 -7.48 -15.74 -35.87
N ASP A 187 -8.21 -16.76 -36.28
CA ASP A 187 -7.66 -17.96 -36.94
C ASP A 187 -7.95 -18.01 -38.43
N ASN A 188 -8.52 -16.91 -38.93
CA ASN A 188 -8.94 -16.82 -40.34
C ASN A 188 -9.93 -17.91 -40.78
N ILE A 189 -10.82 -18.30 -39.87
CA ILE A 189 -11.90 -19.25 -40.12
C ILE A 189 -13.10 -18.46 -40.62
N PRO A 190 -13.58 -18.68 -41.87
CA PRO A 190 -14.50 -17.74 -42.51
C PRO A 190 -15.95 -17.78 -42.02
N GLY A 191 -16.40 -18.92 -41.46
CA GLY A 191 -17.80 -19.12 -41.08
C GLY A 191 -18.77 -19.04 -42.27
N ILE A 192 -20.05 -18.77 -41.97
CA ILE A 192 -21.06 -18.51 -42.98
C ILE A 192 -21.16 -17.00 -43.25
N PRO A 193 -20.97 -16.49 -44.47
CA PRO A 193 -20.95 -15.07 -44.80
C PRO A 193 -22.21 -14.34 -44.32
N GLY A 194 -22.02 -13.41 -43.36
CA GLY A 194 -23.11 -12.58 -42.79
C GLY A 194 -23.91 -13.28 -41.69
N VAL A 195 -23.42 -14.37 -41.14
CA VAL A 195 -23.86 -14.95 -39.88
C VAL A 195 -22.84 -14.52 -38.80
N GLY A 196 -23.23 -13.61 -37.94
CA GLY A 196 -22.39 -13.19 -36.79
C GLY A 196 -22.87 -13.85 -35.51
N ASP A 197 -22.13 -13.57 -34.41
CA ASP A 197 -22.32 -14.20 -33.10
C ASP A 197 -23.76 -14.29 -32.62
N LYS A 198 -24.49 -13.16 -32.64
CA LYS A 198 -25.90 -13.13 -32.19
C LYS A 198 -26.81 -14.02 -33.00
N THR A 199 -26.54 -14.16 -34.30
CA THR A 199 -27.35 -15.00 -35.20
C THR A 199 -26.99 -16.47 -34.97
N ALA A 200 -25.72 -16.79 -34.77
CA ALA A 200 -25.24 -18.14 -34.47
C ALA A 200 -25.82 -18.65 -33.14
N VAL A 201 -25.74 -17.83 -32.07
CA VAL A 201 -26.32 -18.16 -30.77
C VAL A 201 -27.83 -18.41 -30.85
N ARG A 202 -28.56 -17.57 -31.59
CA ARG A 202 -30.00 -17.75 -31.79
C ARG A 202 -30.34 -19.05 -32.53
N LEU A 203 -29.55 -19.42 -33.54
CA LEU A 203 -29.74 -20.67 -34.27
C LEU A 203 -29.43 -21.87 -33.37
N LEU A 204 -28.37 -21.81 -32.57
CA LEU A 204 -28.03 -22.85 -31.60
C LEU A 204 -29.11 -23.02 -30.54
N HIS A 205 -29.70 -21.97 -30.03
CA HIS A 205 -30.83 -22.04 -29.11
C HIS A 205 -32.05 -22.74 -29.74
N GLN A 206 -32.28 -22.50 -31.02
CA GLN A 206 -33.47 -23.04 -31.70
C GLN A 206 -33.31 -24.49 -32.14
N TYR A 207 -32.09 -24.88 -32.61
CA TYR A 207 -31.86 -26.19 -33.25
C TYR A 207 -30.85 -27.05 -32.54
N GLY A 208 -30.15 -26.52 -31.54
CA GLY A 208 -29.21 -27.23 -30.68
C GLY A 208 -27.81 -27.39 -31.29
N THR A 209 -27.68 -27.98 -32.44
CA THR A 209 -26.36 -28.29 -33.08
C THR A 209 -26.28 -27.77 -34.49
N LEU A 210 -25.07 -27.59 -35.01
CA LEU A 210 -24.81 -27.20 -36.41
C LEU A 210 -25.48 -28.18 -37.40
N ASP A 211 -25.38 -29.48 -37.16
CA ASP A 211 -25.96 -30.49 -38.04
C ASP A 211 -27.51 -30.35 -38.10
N ASN A 212 -28.16 -30.12 -36.96
CA ASN A 212 -29.59 -29.84 -36.91
C ASN A 212 -29.95 -28.51 -37.61
N ILE A 213 -29.15 -27.45 -37.40
CA ILE A 213 -29.35 -26.17 -38.08
C ILE A 213 -29.31 -26.34 -39.58
N LEU A 214 -28.31 -27.07 -40.09
CA LEU A 214 -28.16 -27.34 -41.51
C LEU A 214 -29.26 -28.25 -42.08
N ALA A 215 -29.70 -29.26 -41.32
CA ALA A 215 -30.82 -30.14 -41.71
C ALA A 215 -32.14 -29.35 -41.85
N HIS A 216 -32.34 -28.33 -41.00
CA HIS A 216 -33.57 -27.51 -40.99
C HIS A 216 -33.38 -26.17 -41.75
N ALA A 217 -32.26 -25.99 -42.51
CA ALA A 217 -31.95 -24.73 -43.20
C ALA A 217 -33.07 -24.29 -44.15
N GLY A 218 -33.81 -25.21 -44.77
CA GLY A 218 -34.96 -24.92 -45.61
C GLY A 218 -36.16 -24.33 -44.90
N GLU A 219 -36.27 -24.50 -43.56
CA GLU A 219 -37.34 -23.92 -42.74
C GLU A 219 -37.01 -22.50 -42.26
N VAL A 220 -35.73 -22.09 -42.35
CA VAL A 220 -35.29 -20.76 -41.95
C VAL A 220 -35.68 -19.77 -43.04
N LYS A 221 -36.60 -18.86 -42.77
CA LYS A 221 -37.12 -17.89 -43.74
C LYS A 221 -36.10 -16.86 -44.21
N GLY A 222 -36.14 -16.53 -45.48
CA GLY A 222 -35.41 -15.44 -46.12
C GLY A 222 -33.94 -15.78 -46.41
N LYS A 223 -33.12 -14.75 -46.65
CA LYS A 223 -31.73 -14.90 -47.11
C LYS A 223 -30.85 -15.70 -46.14
N LEU A 224 -31.24 -15.83 -44.87
CA LEU A 224 -30.48 -16.62 -43.87
C LEU A 224 -30.58 -18.12 -44.19
N GLY A 225 -31.76 -18.66 -44.50
CA GLY A 225 -31.94 -20.04 -44.89
C GLY A 225 -31.19 -20.41 -46.18
N GLU A 226 -31.26 -19.53 -47.17
CA GLU A 226 -30.49 -19.69 -48.43
C GLU A 226 -28.97 -19.77 -48.19
N LYS A 227 -28.45 -18.93 -47.28
CA LYS A 227 -27.03 -18.97 -46.90
C LYS A 227 -26.67 -20.25 -46.15
N LEU A 228 -27.52 -20.70 -45.22
CA LEU A 228 -27.27 -21.95 -44.49
C LEU A 228 -27.16 -23.15 -45.46
N VAL A 229 -28.01 -23.19 -46.47
CA VAL A 229 -27.94 -24.23 -47.54
C VAL A 229 -26.68 -24.08 -48.40
N THR A 230 -26.42 -22.86 -48.87
CA THR A 230 -25.31 -22.59 -49.80
C THR A 230 -23.94 -22.83 -49.16
N TRP A 231 -23.75 -22.50 -47.88
CA TRP A 231 -22.48 -22.55 -47.19
C TRP A 231 -22.38 -23.70 -46.19
N ALA A 232 -23.25 -24.74 -46.33
CA ALA A 232 -23.31 -25.86 -45.38
C ALA A 232 -21.97 -26.60 -45.24
N GLU A 233 -21.31 -26.93 -46.38
CA GLU A 233 -20.03 -27.63 -46.32
C GLU A 233 -18.89 -26.76 -45.73
N GLN A 234 -18.93 -25.45 -46.00
CA GLN A 234 -17.99 -24.53 -45.39
C GLN A 234 -18.19 -24.45 -43.90
N ALA A 235 -19.43 -24.41 -43.41
CA ALA A 235 -19.71 -24.38 -41.96
C ALA A 235 -19.20 -25.67 -41.26
N LYS A 236 -19.36 -26.83 -41.88
CA LYS A 236 -18.81 -28.10 -41.38
C LYS A 236 -17.27 -28.08 -41.32
N MET A 237 -16.64 -27.59 -42.41
CA MET A 237 -15.17 -27.42 -42.44
C MET A 237 -14.73 -26.45 -41.34
N CYS A 238 -15.40 -25.33 -41.14
CA CYS A 238 -15.07 -24.35 -40.10
C CYS A 238 -15.20 -24.95 -38.70
N ARG A 239 -16.25 -25.74 -38.45
CA ARG A 239 -16.40 -26.50 -37.18
C ARG A 239 -15.24 -27.47 -36.98
N GLU A 240 -14.86 -28.21 -38.01
CA GLU A 240 -13.76 -29.17 -37.93
C GLU A 240 -12.41 -28.47 -37.62
N LEU A 241 -12.14 -27.31 -38.24
CA LEU A 241 -10.96 -26.50 -38.01
C LEU A 241 -10.94 -25.94 -36.56
N ALA A 242 -12.09 -25.56 -36.05
CA ALA A 242 -12.23 -25.03 -34.68
C ALA A 242 -12.22 -26.11 -33.61
N THR A 243 -12.36 -27.39 -33.98
CA THR A 243 -12.42 -28.49 -33.01
C THR A 243 -11.05 -28.83 -32.44
N ILE A 244 -10.90 -28.74 -31.12
CA ILE A 244 -9.72 -29.21 -30.39
C ILE A 244 -9.76 -30.75 -30.32
N ARG A 245 -8.74 -31.36 -30.81
CA ARG A 245 -8.61 -32.83 -30.76
C ARG A 245 -8.13 -33.30 -29.39
N ARG A 246 -8.63 -34.45 -28.95
CA ARG A 246 -8.32 -35.04 -27.64
C ARG A 246 -7.62 -36.41 -27.77
N ASP A 247 -6.90 -36.63 -28.89
CA ASP A 247 -6.29 -37.90 -29.26
C ASP A 247 -4.85 -37.76 -29.82
N ALA A 248 -4.16 -36.68 -29.43
CA ALA A 248 -2.77 -36.46 -29.81
C ALA A 248 -1.87 -37.61 -29.28
N PRO A 249 -0.99 -38.18 -30.11
CA PRO A 249 -0.16 -39.34 -29.73
C PRO A 249 1.02 -38.92 -28.84
N ILE A 250 0.73 -38.48 -27.65
CA ILE A 250 1.71 -38.07 -26.64
C ILE A 250 1.99 -39.18 -25.63
N ALA A 251 3.23 -39.27 -25.18
CA ALA A 251 3.58 -40.10 -24.04
C ALA A 251 3.22 -39.39 -22.75
N PHE A 252 2.17 -39.84 -22.09
CA PHE A 252 1.68 -39.25 -20.84
C PHE A 252 1.97 -40.13 -19.63
N SER A 253 2.44 -39.50 -18.56
CA SER A 253 2.53 -40.09 -17.23
C SER A 253 2.20 -39.04 -16.21
N LEU A 254 1.11 -39.27 -15.47
CA LEU A 254 0.69 -38.34 -14.40
C LEU A 254 1.82 -38.16 -13.35
N LYS A 255 2.58 -39.19 -13.06
CA LYS A 255 3.73 -39.11 -12.15
C LYS A 255 4.83 -38.18 -12.65
N ALA A 256 5.06 -38.09 -13.96
CA ALA A 256 6.04 -37.14 -14.53
C ALA A 256 5.56 -35.68 -14.45
N CYS A 257 4.25 -35.49 -14.32
CA CYS A 257 3.64 -34.15 -14.12
C CYS A 257 3.49 -33.76 -12.63
N ALA A 258 3.99 -34.58 -11.68
CA ALA A 258 3.94 -34.22 -10.26
C ALA A 258 4.66 -32.89 -10.02
N MET A 259 4.14 -32.09 -9.07
CA MET A 259 4.67 -30.77 -8.76
C MET A 259 6.17 -30.84 -8.44
N PRO A 260 7.02 -30.15 -9.20
CA PRO A 260 8.46 -30.19 -9.00
C PRO A 260 8.94 -29.24 -7.90
N ASP A 261 10.16 -29.45 -7.43
CA ASP A 261 10.88 -28.43 -6.67
C ASP A 261 11.48 -27.39 -7.65
N PHE A 262 10.79 -26.27 -7.79
CA PHE A 262 11.19 -25.19 -8.70
C PHE A 262 12.56 -24.57 -8.39
N ARG A 263 13.11 -24.81 -7.17
CA ARG A 263 14.42 -24.27 -6.75
C ARG A 263 15.56 -24.79 -7.60
N HIS A 264 15.39 -25.91 -8.28
CA HIS A 264 16.35 -26.41 -9.25
C HIS A 264 16.63 -25.42 -10.40
N GLY A 265 15.67 -24.57 -10.74
CA GLY A 265 15.81 -23.53 -11.77
C GLY A 265 16.50 -22.24 -11.31
N ILE A 266 16.83 -22.08 -10.01
CA ILE A 266 17.42 -20.84 -9.48
C ILE A 266 18.67 -20.40 -10.25
N PRO A 267 19.65 -21.28 -10.59
CA PRO A 267 20.83 -20.85 -11.36
C PRO A 267 20.52 -20.27 -12.74
N ALA A 268 19.45 -20.75 -13.39
CA ALA A 268 18.99 -20.18 -14.66
C ALA A 268 18.25 -18.84 -14.46
N LEU A 269 17.43 -18.74 -13.41
CA LEU A 269 16.73 -17.51 -13.05
C LEU A 269 17.68 -16.36 -12.67
N GLU A 270 18.82 -16.68 -12.02
CA GLU A 270 19.88 -15.72 -11.71
C GLU A 270 20.51 -15.12 -12.97
N LYS A 271 20.78 -15.95 -13.99
CA LYS A 271 21.28 -15.48 -15.29
C LYS A 271 20.31 -14.53 -15.99
N LEU A 272 19.02 -14.75 -15.79
CA LEU A 272 17.94 -13.92 -16.30
C LEU A 272 17.59 -12.73 -15.38
N LYS A 273 18.28 -12.57 -14.24
CA LYS A 273 18.07 -11.54 -13.22
C LYS A 273 16.62 -11.49 -12.68
N LEU A 274 15.93 -12.63 -12.62
CA LEU A 274 14.56 -12.74 -12.14
C LEU A 274 14.51 -12.90 -10.60
N ASN A 275 15.11 -11.93 -9.90
CA ASN A 275 15.33 -11.97 -8.44
C ASN A 275 14.04 -12.08 -7.61
N SER A 276 12.93 -11.51 -8.09
CA SER A 276 11.63 -11.61 -7.42
C SER A 276 11.07 -13.03 -7.45
N ILE A 277 11.22 -13.73 -8.60
CA ILE A 277 10.85 -15.15 -8.70
C ILE A 277 11.73 -16.00 -7.80
N ILE A 278 13.05 -15.75 -7.79
CA ILE A 278 14.01 -16.49 -6.92
C ILE A 278 13.60 -16.33 -5.44
N ARG A 279 13.34 -15.10 -4.98
CA ARG A 279 12.89 -14.85 -3.59
C ARG A 279 11.60 -15.60 -3.25
N ARG A 280 10.65 -15.62 -4.18
CA ARG A 280 9.40 -16.34 -4.01
C ARG A 280 9.61 -17.85 -3.89
N LEU A 281 10.56 -18.44 -4.64
CA LEU A 281 10.89 -19.85 -4.59
C LEU A 281 11.72 -20.22 -3.34
N GLN A 282 12.45 -19.27 -2.75
CA GLN A 282 13.27 -19.46 -1.55
C GLN A 282 12.53 -19.16 -0.26
N ALA A 283 11.34 -18.54 -0.33
CA ALA A 283 10.52 -18.32 0.86
C ALA A 283 10.20 -19.68 1.54
N PRO A 284 10.24 -19.77 2.87
CA PRO A 284 9.80 -20.96 3.59
C PRO A 284 8.37 -21.33 3.21
N ASP A 285 8.06 -22.63 3.14
CA ASP A 285 6.71 -23.14 2.82
C ASP A 285 5.62 -22.62 3.79
N ASP A 286 6.00 -22.11 4.96
CA ASP A 286 5.15 -21.47 5.96
C ASP A 286 5.07 -19.93 5.82
N ALA A 287 5.77 -19.32 4.86
CA ALA A 287 5.57 -17.90 4.58
C ALA A 287 4.19 -17.72 3.93
N PRO A 288 3.29 -16.87 4.50
CA PRO A 288 1.98 -16.65 3.90
C PRO A 288 2.18 -16.18 2.45
N ALA A 289 1.56 -16.88 1.50
CA ALA A 289 1.52 -16.50 0.11
C ALA A 289 1.06 -15.03 0.00
N PRO A 290 1.63 -14.21 -0.91
CA PRO A 290 1.12 -12.87 -1.11
C PRO A 290 -0.36 -12.97 -1.47
N ASP A 291 -1.17 -12.37 -0.62
CA ASP A 291 -2.63 -12.45 -0.62
C ASP A 291 -3.19 -11.90 -1.93
N THR A 292 -3.46 -12.80 -2.87
CA THR A 292 -4.34 -12.50 -3.99
C THR A 292 -5.73 -12.89 -3.52
N ALA A 293 -6.55 -11.89 -3.14
CA ALA A 293 -8.00 -11.99 -2.94
C ALA A 293 -8.48 -13.39 -2.50
N ALA A 294 -8.02 -13.89 -1.35
CA ALA A 294 -8.80 -14.86 -0.60
C ALA A 294 -10.11 -14.14 -0.27
N GLU A 295 -11.23 -14.77 -0.54
CA GLU A 295 -12.55 -14.22 -0.22
C GLU A 295 -12.50 -13.65 1.19
N GLU A 296 -12.69 -12.34 1.29
CA GLU A 296 -12.80 -11.67 2.59
C GLU A 296 -13.94 -12.36 3.30
N THR A 297 -13.68 -12.95 4.47
CA THR A 297 -14.76 -13.44 5.30
C THR A 297 -15.73 -12.28 5.47
N PRO A 298 -16.98 -12.37 5.01
CA PRO A 298 -17.87 -11.23 5.04
C PRO A 298 -18.06 -10.78 6.49
N LEU A 299 -18.00 -9.48 6.70
CA LEU A 299 -18.29 -8.90 8.01
C LEU A 299 -19.77 -9.13 8.31
N THR A 300 -20.08 -9.99 9.29
CA THR A 300 -21.44 -10.34 9.67
C THR A 300 -21.67 -10.06 11.14
N LEU A 301 -22.91 -9.63 11.46
CA LEU A 301 -23.32 -9.45 12.85
C LEU A 301 -23.39 -10.81 13.56
N LEU A 302 -22.77 -10.88 14.73
CA LEU A 302 -22.91 -12.02 15.62
C LEU A 302 -24.38 -12.12 16.16
N PRO A 303 -24.88 -13.30 16.46
CA PRO A 303 -26.27 -13.51 16.88
C PRO A 303 -26.45 -13.14 18.37
N PHE A 304 -26.39 -11.86 18.70
CA PHE A 304 -26.60 -11.37 20.08
C PHE A 304 -28.01 -11.58 20.58
N ALA A 305 -28.14 -11.77 21.89
CA ALA A 305 -29.42 -11.69 22.61
C ALA A 305 -29.94 -10.23 22.59
N ASP A 306 -31.23 -10.07 22.95
CA ASP A 306 -31.79 -8.75 23.15
C ASP A 306 -31.04 -8.01 24.26
N ALA A 307 -30.82 -6.72 24.05
CA ALA A 307 -30.06 -5.91 25.01
C ALA A 307 -30.80 -5.72 26.32
N ALA A 308 -30.17 -6.09 27.42
CA ALA A 308 -30.71 -5.83 28.75
C ALA A 308 -30.75 -4.32 29.02
N PRO A 309 -31.88 -3.71 29.39
CA PRO A 309 -31.96 -2.30 29.69
C PRO A 309 -31.25 -2.00 31.02
N ILE A 310 -30.39 -0.97 30.99
CA ILE A 310 -29.68 -0.44 32.16
C ILE A 310 -30.17 0.97 32.44
N SER A 311 -30.54 1.27 33.66
CA SER A 311 -31.06 2.55 34.10
C SER A 311 -30.16 3.27 35.10
N SER A 312 -29.18 2.57 35.67
CA SER A 312 -28.25 3.11 36.68
C SER A 312 -26.89 2.40 36.67
N GLY A 313 -25.89 2.99 37.31
CA GLY A 313 -24.59 2.34 37.53
C GLY A 313 -24.70 1.05 38.37
N ALA A 314 -25.70 0.96 39.26
CA ALA A 314 -25.96 -0.25 40.02
C ALA A 314 -26.44 -1.42 39.12
N ASP A 315 -27.32 -1.13 38.15
CA ASP A 315 -27.76 -2.15 37.17
C ASP A 315 -26.58 -2.60 36.30
N LEU A 316 -25.74 -1.67 35.85
CA LEU A 316 -24.55 -1.97 35.08
C LEU A 316 -23.57 -2.83 35.90
N THR A 317 -23.32 -2.47 37.15
CA THR A 317 -22.46 -3.27 38.04
C THR A 317 -23.02 -4.70 38.24
N ALA A 318 -24.32 -4.84 38.40
CA ALA A 318 -24.97 -6.14 38.51
C ALA A 318 -24.81 -6.98 37.26
N TRP A 319 -24.97 -6.39 36.06
CA TRP A 319 -24.76 -7.05 34.78
C TRP A 319 -23.29 -7.48 34.62
N LEU A 320 -22.32 -6.59 34.86
CA LEU A 320 -20.89 -6.88 34.79
C LEU A 320 -20.47 -7.99 35.77
N THR A 321 -21.02 -8.00 36.97
CA THR A 321 -20.70 -9.01 37.99
C THR A 321 -21.28 -10.39 37.65
N ALA A 322 -22.38 -10.43 36.90
CA ALA A 322 -23.00 -11.68 36.48
C ALA A 322 -22.26 -12.34 35.30
N LEU A 323 -21.38 -11.63 34.60
CA LEU A 323 -20.62 -12.19 33.49
C LEU A 323 -19.56 -13.18 33.96
N PRO A 324 -19.50 -14.40 33.41
CA PRO A 324 -18.37 -15.30 33.65
C PRO A 324 -17.10 -14.79 32.97
N ASP A 325 -15.93 -15.19 33.47
CA ASP A 325 -14.63 -14.80 32.86
C ASP A 325 -14.53 -15.19 31.39
N SER A 326 -15.17 -16.29 30.99
CA SER A 326 -15.22 -16.73 29.58
C SER A 326 -15.99 -15.78 28.65
N ALA A 327 -16.84 -14.92 29.18
CA ALA A 327 -17.57 -13.89 28.42
C ALA A 327 -16.73 -12.61 28.17
N ARG A 328 -15.52 -12.53 28.70
CA ARG A 328 -14.59 -11.42 28.52
C ARG A 328 -13.59 -11.69 27.40
N PRO A 329 -13.01 -10.64 26.76
CA PRO A 329 -13.27 -9.21 27.00
C PRO A 329 -14.63 -8.76 26.49
N ILE A 330 -15.22 -7.75 27.15
CA ILE A 330 -16.44 -7.09 26.66
C ILE A 330 -16.08 -6.00 25.65
N ALA A 331 -16.99 -5.71 24.73
CA ALA A 331 -16.96 -4.51 23.91
C ALA A 331 -17.75 -3.39 24.62
N VAL A 332 -17.22 -2.18 24.57
CA VAL A 332 -17.85 -0.98 25.20
C VAL A 332 -17.90 0.14 24.17
N ALA A 333 -19.10 0.54 23.80
CA ALA A 333 -19.35 1.73 22.99
C ALA A 333 -20.12 2.77 23.83
N LEU A 334 -19.55 3.96 23.90
CA LEU A 334 -20.08 5.09 24.65
C LEU A 334 -20.04 6.35 23.81
N ASP A 335 -21.21 6.86 23.47
CA ASP A 335 -21.36 8.20 22.86
C ASP A 335 -22.09 9.16 23.83
N ASP A 336 -22.59 10.26 23.33
CA ASP A 336 -23.30 11.26 24.15
C ASP A 336 -24.76 10.89 24.42
N THR A 337 -25.29 9.83 23.81
CA THR A 337 -26.69 9.42 23.83
C THR A 337 -26.92 8.02 24.41
N VAL A 338 -25.94 7.13 24.30
CA VAL A 338 -26.09 5.75 24.70
C VAL A 338 -24.76 5.14 25.16
N LEU A 339 -24.82 4.30 26.18
CA LEU A 339 -23.81 3.32 26.53
C LEU A 339 -24.30 1.95 26.12
N THR A 340 -23.50 1.20 25.39
CA THR A 340 -23.76 -0.21 25.12
C THR A 340 -22.55 -1.07 25.52
N CYS A 341 -22.83 -2.28 26.05
CA CYS A 341 -21.82 -3.29 26.32
C CYS A 341 -22.25 -4.60 25.65
N ALA A 342 -21.29 -5.35 25.10
CA ALA A 342 -21.51 -6.65 24.51
C ALA A 342 -20.41 -7.63 24.94
N ALA A 343 -20.78 -8.83 25.34
CA ALA A 343 -19.89 -9.84 25.87
C ALA A 343 -19.63 -10.98 24.87
N GLN A 344 -18.57 -11.78 25.08
CA GLN A 344 -18.20 -12.88 24.18
C GLN A 344 -19.22 -14.03 24.15
N ASP A 345 -20.04 -14.17 25.19
CA ASP A 345 -21.16 -15.12 25.25
C ASP A 345 -22.43 -14.63 24.53
N LEU A 346 -22.31 -13.51 23.80
CA LEU A 346 -23.36 -12.87 23.01
C LEU A 346 -24.44 -12.17 23.87
N SER A 347 -24.26 -12.05 25.17
CA SER A 347 -25.08 -11.19 26.01
C SER A 347 -24.72 -9.70 25.78
N CYS A 348 -25.69 -8.83 25.90
CA CYS A 348 -25.48 -7.40 25.76
C CYS A 348 -26.41 -6.58 26.66
N CYS A 349 -25.99 -5.35 26.97
CA CYS A 349 -26.80 -4.39 27.70
C CYS A 349 -26.72 -3.00 27.08
N GLN A 350 -27.71 -2.16 27.37
CA GLN A 350 -27.83 -0.81 26.85
C GLN A 350 -28.40 0.16 27.88
N ALA A 351 -27.81 1.32 27.99
CA ALA A 351 -28.30 2.46 28.78
C ALA A 351 -28.48 3.69 27.89
N ALA A 352 -29.66 4.27 27.81
CA ALA A 352 -29.88 5.58 27.21
C ALA A 352 -29.33 6.65 28.16
N LEU A 353 -28.55 7.60 27.62
CA LEU A 353 -27.92 8.68 28.36
C LEU A 353 -28.73 9.97 28.21
N GLY A 354 -28.70 10.82 29.25
CA GLY A 354 -29.49 12.04 29.25
C GLY A 354 -30.99 11.70 29.32
N GLY A 355 -31.80 12.63 28.98
CA GLY A 355 -33.26 12.46 28.97
C GLY A 355 -33.94 13.75 29.26
N ASP A 356 -35.26 13.77 29.10
CA ASP A 356 -36.11 14.88 29.51
C ASP A 356 -36.84 14.55 30.81
N LEU A 357 -37.65 15.50 31.29
CA LEU A 357 -38.42 15.33 32.54
C LEU A 357 -39.43 14.14 32.48
N LEU A 358 -39.75 13.61 31.29
CA LEU A 358 -40.72 12.53 31.09
C LEU A 358 -40.05 11.17 30.91
N THR A 359 -38.83 11.16 30.35
CA THR A 359 -38.02 9.96 30.11
C THR A 359 -36.60 10.21 30.61
N PRO A 360 -36.33 10.09 31.91
CA PRO A 360 -34.98 10.27 32.44
C PRO A 360 -34.07 9.13 31.95
N GLY A 361 -32.98 9.50 31.32
CA GLY A 361 -31.89 8.57 30.96
C GLY A 361 -30.96 8.34 32.16
N ALA A 362 -30.04 7.40 32.02
CA ALA A 362 -29.03 7.15 33.02
C ALA A 362 -28.00 8.29 33.07
N ASP A 363 -27.44 8.53 34.26
CA ASP A 363 -26.36 9.50 34.42
C ASP A 363 -25.05 8.95 33.84
N PRO A 364 -24.43 9.65 32.84
CA PRO A 364 -23.19 9.21 32.24
C PRO A 364 -22.02 9.03 33.22
N GLU A 365 -21.94 9.91 34.27
CA GLU A 365 -20.88 9.81 35.27
C GLU A 365 -21.07 8.60 36.18
N ASP A 366 -22.32 8.28 36.54
CA ASP A 366 -22.67 7.11 37.34
C ASP A 366 -22.33 5.81 36.60
N LEU A 367 -22.66 5.73 35.31
CA LEU A 367 -22.30 4.59 34.46
C LEU A 367 -20.79 4.46 34.29
N LEU A 368 -20.07 5.55 34.02
CA LEU A 368 -18.59 5.52 33.93
C LEU A 368 -17.94 5.07 35.24
N ARG A 369 -18.48 5.53 36.39
CA ARG A 369 -18.02 5.11 37.73
C ARG A 369 -18.26 3.63 37.99
N ALA A 370 -19.34 3.09 37.48
CA ALA A 370 -19.65 1.67 37.58
C ALA A 370 -18.76 0.82 36.62
N LEU A 371 -18.46 1.34 35.44
CA LEU A 371 -17.68 0.64 34.40
C LEU A 371 -16.17 0.64 34.68
N ALA A 372 -15.64 1.75 35.24
CA ALA A 372 -14.18 1.96 35.38
C ALA A 372 -13.45 0.85 36.16
N PRO A 373 -13.98 0.33 37.29
CA PRO A 373 -13.30 -0.79 37.99
C PRO A 373 -13.21 -2.05 37.14
N ASP A 374 -14.22 -2.34 36.34
CA ASP A 374 -14.20 -3.51 35.44
C ASP A 374 -13.18 -3.33 34.30
N LEU A 375 -13.13 -2.15 33.69
CA LEU A 375 -12.13 -1.82 32.66
C LEU A 375 -10.69 -1.86 33.21
N ALA A 376 -10.48 -1.49 34.46
CA ALA A 376 -9.17 -1.56 35.10
C ALA A 376 -8.74 -3.02 35.37
N ALA A 377 -9.70 -3.90 35.65
CA ALA A 377 -9.44 -5.31 35.94
C ALA A 377 -9.39 -6.18 34.65
N HIS A 378 -10.20 -5.83 33.64
CA HIS A 378 -10.38 -6.61 32.43
C HIS A 378 -10.28 -5.70 31.18
N PRO A 379 -9.25 -5.87 30.35
CA PRO A 379 -9.13 -5.13 29.11
C PRO A 379 -10.36 -5.29 28.23
N ALA A 380 -10.88 -4.21 27.66
CA ALA A 380 -12.08 -4.21 26.82
C ALA A 380 -11.77 -4.08 25.33
N VAL A 381 -12.75 -4.42 24.47
CA VAL A 381 -12.77 -4.04 23.06
C VAL A 381 -13.38 -2.65 22.95
N ILE A 382 -12.70 -1.73 22.31
CA ILE A 382 -13.08 -0.31 22.28
C ILE A 382 -12.88 0.29 20.88
N HIS A 383 -13.37 1.50 20.70
CA HIS A 383 -13.07 2.37 19.56
C HIS A 383 -12.46 3.67 20.10
N ASP A 384 -11.26 4.04 19.61
CA ASP A 384 -10.51 5.22 20.08
C ASP A 384 -10.25 5.22 21.59
N GLY A 385 -9.36 4.33 22.01
CA GLY A 385 -9.03 4.12 23.43
C GLY A 385 -8.51 5.35 24.14
N LYS A 386 -7.82 6.26 23.47
CA LYS A 386 -7.32 7.51 24.05
C LYS A 386 -8.48 8.40 24.53
N THR A 387 -9.52 8.52 23.73
CA THR A 387 -10.71 9.30 24.12
C THR A 387 -11.35 8.74 25.39
N LEU A 388 -11.44 7.42 25.52
CA LEU A 388 -11.94 6.78 26.74
C LEU A 388 -11.04 7.08 27.95
N TRP A 389 -9.73 6.98 27.80
CA TRP A 389 -8.78 7.30 28.88
C TRP A 389 -8.88 8.75 29.32
N HIS A 390 -8.98 9.71 28.40
CA HIS A 390 -9.18 11.11 28.73
C HIS A 390 -10.51 11.34 29.49
N ARG A 391 -11.59 10.63 29.15
CA ARG A 391 -12.87 10.69 29.88
C ARG A 391 -12.73 10.16 31.30
N LEU A 392 -12.10 9.00 31.48
CA LEU A 392 -11.86 8.41 32.80
C LEU A 392 -10.97 9.29 33.67
N ASN A 393 -9.91 9.84 33.13
CA ASN A 393 -8.98 10.73 33.86
C ASN A 393 -9.66 12.02 34.30
N ARG A 394 -10.44 12.67 33.44
CA ARG A 394 -11.23 13.87 33.82
C ARG A 394 -12.19 13.58 34.95
N ALA A 395 -12.79 12.39 34.96
CA ALA A 395 -13.68 11.94 36.04
C ALA A 395 -12.93 11.42 37.28
N LYS A 396 -11.58 11.39 37.25
CA LYS A 396 -10.70 10.86 38.32
C LYS A 396 -11.05 9.42 38.71
N LEU A 397 -11.34 8.59 37.70
CA LEU A 397 -11.70 7.19 37.84
C LEU A 397 -10.49 6.29 37.61
N PRO A 398 -10.55 5.00 38.05
CA PRO A 398 -9.52 4.01 37.76
C PRO A 398 -9.26 3.91 36.27
N MET A 399 -7.97 3.82 35.89
CA MET A 399 -7.51 3.76 34.52
C MET A 399 -7.11 2.34 34.15
N PRO A 400 -7.58 1.80 33.01
CA PRO A 400 -7.05 0.53 32.50
C PRO A 400 -5.59 0.70 32.07
N GLU A 401 -4.77 -0.32 32.26
CA GLU A 401 -3.38 -0.33 31.74
C GLU A 401 -3.32 -0.47 30.23
N GLY A 402 -4.36 -1.05 29.63
CA GLY A 402 -4.50 -1.25 28.21
C GLY A 402 -5.93 -1.68 27.84
N TYR A 403 -6.11 -2.12 26.61
CA TYR A 403 -7.37 -2.69 26.12
C TYR A 403 -7.11 -3.97 25.32
N ALA A 404 -8.14 -4.80 25.16
CA ALA A 404 -8.04 -6.06 24.46
C ALA A 404 -7.92 -5.85 22.94
N TRP A 405 -8.63 -4.85 22.42
CA TRP A 405 -8.62 -4.48 21.02
C TRP A 405 -9.17 -3.07 20.81
N ASP A 406 -8.57 -2.32 19.90
CA ASP A 406 -9.11 -1.07 19.40
C ASP A 406 -9.49 -1.24 17.93
N VAL A 407 -10.79 -1.16 17.64
CA VAL A 407 -11.30 -1.38 16.29
C VAL A 407 -10.92 -0.26 15.31
N GLN A 408 -10.61 0.94 15.80
CA GLN A 408 -10.10 2.03 14.97
C GLN A 408 -8.70 1.69 14.47
N LEU A 409 -7.80 1.25 15.35
CA LEU A 409 -6.44 0.84 14.99
C LEU A 409 -6.42 -0.42 14.12
N GLY A 410 -7.30 -1.39 14.41
CA GLY A 410 -7.46 -2.57 13.58
C GLY A 410 -7.88 -2.21 12.15
N ALA A 411 -8.83 -1.30 11.99
CA ALA A 411 -9.26 -0.82 10.68
C ALA A 411 -8.15 -0.04 9.94
N TYR A 412 -7.36 0.75 10.67
CA TYR A 412 -6.23 1.48 10.10
C TYR A 412 -5.14 0.54 9.59
N LEU A 413 -4.81 -0.54 10.29
CA LEU A 413 -3.84 -1.52 9.81
C LEU A 413 -4.34 -2.25 8.54
N LEU A 414 -5.64 -2.55 8.47
CA LEU A 414 -6.24 -3.22 7.31
C LEU A 414 -6.33 -2.29 6.09
N ASP A 415 -6.66 -1.01 6.28
CA ASP A 415 -6.75 -0.01 5.21
C ASP A 415 -6.32 1.38 5.70
N PRO A 416 -5.02 1.72 5.59
CA PRO A 416 -4.49 3.01 6.06
C PRO A 416 -4.87 4.21 5.17
N GLN A 417 -5.63 4.01 4.10
CA GLN A 417 -6.09 5.06 3.19
C GLN A 417 -7.59 5.33 3.30
N ARG A 418 -8.24 4.76 4.30
CA ARG A 418 -9.66 4.95 4.54
C ARG A 418 -9.96 6.43 4.86
N LYS A 419 -11.08 6.94 4.33
CA LYS A 419 -11.46 8.35 4.52
C LYS A 419 -11.94 8.66 5.94
N SER A 420 -12.47 7.68 6.64
CA SER A 420 -12.96 7.83 8.02
C SER A 420 -12.79 6.53 8.79
N TYR A 421 -12.36 6.67 10.04
CA TYR A 421 -12.25 5.58 11.01
C TYR A 421 -13.26 5.76 12.16
N SER A 422 -14.31 6.57 11.98
CA SER A 422 -15.42 6.64 12.94
C SER A 422 -16.14 5.30 13.04
N LEU A 423 -16.68 4.97 14.20
CA LEU A 423 -17.35 3.69 14.43
C LEU A 423 -18.48 3.44 13.43
N ASP A 424 -19.26 4.48 13.10
CA ASP A 424 -20.30 4.43 12.08
C ASP A 424 -19.76 3.99 10.71
N ALA A 425 -18.68 4.64 10.26
CA ALA A 425 -18.03 4.30 8.98
C ALA A 425 -17.39 2.90 8.98
N LEU A 426 -16.99 2.39 10.14
CA LEU A 426 -16.39 1.06 10.27
C LEU A 426 -17.44 -0.05 10.33
N CYS A 427 -18.53 0.18 11.04
CA CYS A 427 -19.62 -0.80 11.16
C CYS A 427 -20.40 -0.99 9.85
N GLY A 428 -20.52 0.07 9.02
CA GLY A 428 -21.29 0.00 7.77
C GLY A 428 -22.74 -0.39 8.03
N ASP A 429 -23.16 -1.56 7.56
CA ASP A 429 -24.52 -2.09 7.76
C ASP A 429 -24.74 -2.75 9.15
N LEU A 430 -23.69 -2.90 9.96
CA LEU A 430 -23.82 -3.40 11.33
C LEU A 430 -24.32 -2.30 12.28
N PRO A 431 -24.89 -2.65 13.44
CA PRO A 431 -25.20 -1.70 14.48
C PRO A 431 -23.96 -0.87 14.90
N THR A 432 -24.12 0.44 15.02
CA THR A 432 -23.05 1.34 15.48
C THR A 432 -23.01 1.36 17.01
N ASP A 433 -22.78 0.18 17.60
CA ASP A 433 -22.77 -0.05 19.05
C ASP A 433 -21.78 -1.17 19.43
N ALA A 434 -21.76 -1.58 20.68
CA ALA A 434 -20.86 -2.62 21.18
C ALA A 434 -21.02 -3.97 20.47
N ARG A 435 -22.20 -4.29 19.94
CA ARG A 435 -22.46 -5.55 19.20
C ARG A 435 -21.77 -5.56 17.85
N GLY A 436 -21.97 -4.46 17.09
CA GLY A 436 -21.26 -4.26 15.81
C GLY A 436 -19.75 -4.19 16.03
N MET A 437 -19.31 -3.50 17.08
CA MET A 437 -17.90 -3.38 17.43
C MET A 437 -17.25 -4.74 17.77
N LEU A 438 -17.92 -5.62 18.52
CA LEU A 438 -17.40 -6.95 18.82
C LEU A 438 -17.37 -7.86 17.59
N SER A 439 -18.36 -7.74 16.71
CA SER A 439 -18.39 -8.43 15.41
C SER A 439 -17.23 -7.96 14.53
N LEU A 440 -17.02 -6.66 14.44
CA LEU A 440 -15.92 -6.04 13.72
C LEU A 440 -14.55 -6.46 14.30
N CYS A 441 -14.42 -6.50 15.62
CA CYS A 441 -13.20 -6.95 16.30
C CYS A 441 -12.80 -8.37 15.87
N ARG A 442 -13.73 -9.34 15.91
CA ARG A 442 -13.44 -10.72 15.50
C ARG A 442 -13.03 -10.80 14.03
N TRP A 443 -13.72 -10.06 13.17
CA TRP A 443 -13.39 -9.99 11.76
C TRP A 443 -11.99 -9.39 11.52
N GLN A 444 -11.66 -8.30 12.23
CA GLN A 444 -10.35 -7.66 12.14
C GLN A 444 -9.23 -8.57 12.64
N GLN A 445 -9.43 -9.26 13.76
CA GLN A 445 -8.44 -10.19 14.32
C GLN A 445 -8.09 -11.28 13.30
N ALA A 446 -9.08 -11.92 12.70
CA ALA A 446 -8.88 -12.96 11.69
C ALA A 446 -8.13 -12.42 10.46
N ASN A 447 -8.49 -11.24 9.97
CA ASN A 447 -7.84 -10.64 8.80
C ASN A 447 -6.42 -10.14 9.09
N ILE A 448 -6.18 -9.51 10.24
CA ILE A 448 -4.85 -9.05 10.65
C ILE A 448 -3.90 -10.24 10.87
N GLU A 449 -4.40 -11.34 11.45
CA GLU A 449 -3.64 -12.58 11.62
C GLU A 449 -3.29 -13.19 10.25
N ARG A 450 -4.27 -13.35 9.38
CA ARG A 450 -4.07 -13.82 8.01
C ARG A 450 -3.05 -12.98 7.23
N MET A 451 -3.04 -11.66 7.45
CA MET A 451 -2.08 -10.73 6.81
C MET A 451 -0.72 -10.66 7.51
N GLY A 452 -0.49 -11.41 8.58
CA GLY A 452 0.77 -11.42 9.32
C GLY A 452 1.07 -10.15 10.11
N MET A 453 0.05 -9.31 10.41
CA MET A 453 0.21 -8.03 11.09
C MET A 453 -0.15 -8.06 12.60
N SER A 454 -0.38 -9.26 13.17
CA SER A 454 -0.78 -9.39 14.58
C SER A 454 0.21 -8.77 15.56
N HIS A 455 1.51 -8.85 15.28
CA HIS A 455 2.55 -8.22 16.11
C HIS A 455 2.51 -6.68 16.01
N LEU A 456 2.25 -6.11 14.82
CA LEU A 456 2.09 -4.66 14.67
C LEU A 456 0.94 -4.14 15.55
N MET A 457 -0.19 -4.86 15.55
CA MET A 457 -1.34 -4.47 16.37
C MET A 457 -1.03 -4.56 17.86
N ARG A 458 -0.51 -5.72 18.32
CA ARG A 458 -0.33 -6.01 19.75
C ARG A 458 0.89 -5.35 20.38
N ASP A 459 2.01 -5.28 19.64
CA ASP A 459 3.29 -4.88 20.20
C ASP A 459 3.63 -3.42 19.86
N VAL A 460 2.93 -2.82 18.87
CA VAL A 460 3.20 -1.45 18.45
C VAL A 460 1.96 -0.55 18.61
N GLU A 461 0.89 -0.77 17.84
CA GLU A 461 -0.21 0.21 17.75
C GLU A 461 -1.03 0.33 19.05
N MET A 462 -1.40 -0.80 19.65
CA MET A 462 -2.19 -0.76 20.89
C MET A 462 -1.37 -0.21 22.08
N PRO A 463 -0.14 -0.65 22.37
CA PRO A 463 0.66 -0.07 23.45
C PRO A 463 0.98 1.40 23.24
N LEU A 464 1.22 1.80 21.99
CA LEU A 464 1.51 3.19 21.63
C LEU A 464 0.37 4.14 22.00
N SER A 465 -0.90 3.73 21.87
CA SER A 465 -2.04 4.56 22.30
C SER A 465 -1.91 5.01 23.75
N GLY A 466 -1.46 4.13 24.64
CA GLY A 466 -1.20 4.45 26.04
C GLY A 466 -0.05 5.44 26.23
N VAL A 467 1.00 5.33 25.41
CA VAL A 467 2.12 6.29 25.40
C VAL A 467 1.63 7.66 24.96
N LEU A 468 0.92 7.72 23.84
CA LEU A 468 0.39 8.98 23.29
C LEU A 468 -0.60 9.65 24.24
N TYR A 469 -1.50 8.87 24.86
CA TYR A 469 -2.39 9.39 25.91
C TYR A 469 -1.59 10.08 27.02
N ARG A 470 -0.53 9.45 27.54
CA ARG A 470 0.30 10.04 28.59
C ARG A 470 1.03 11.31 28.14
N MET A 471 1.51 11.35 26.91
CA MET A 471 2.12 12.54 26.30
C MET A 471 1.10 13.69 26.21
N GLU A 472 -0.12 13.38 25.74
CA GLU A 472 -1.23 14.34 25.65
C GLU A 472 -1.64 14.87 27.03
N ASP A 473 -1.74 14.00 28.04
CA ASP A 473 -2.13 14.37 29.41
C ASP A 473 -1.06 15.21 30.09
N ILE A 474 0.23 14.87 29.90
CA ILE A 474 1.34 15.66 30.45
C ILE A 474 1.44 17.03 29.78
N GLY A 475 1.33 17.07 28.45
CA GLY A 475 1.53 18.28 27.66
C GLY A 475 2.96 18.80 27.69
N PHE A 476 3.21 19.99 27.14
CA PHE A 476 4.52 20.63 27.08
C PHE A 476 4.44 22.07 27.62
N THR A 477 5.34 22.46 28.55
CA THR A 477 5.36 23.80 29.15
C THR A 477 5.79 24.83 28.11
N VAL A 478 5.10 25.97 28.09
CA VAL A 478 5.36 27.09 27.19
C VAL A 478 5.58 28.37 27.97
N ASP A 479 6.67 29.10 27.69
CA ASP A 479 6.92 30.42 28.20
C ASP A 479 6.02 31.44 27.51
N THR A 480 4.85 31.72 28.14
CA THR A 480 3.88 32.65 27.56
C THR A 480 4.35 34.10 27.59
N ALA A 481 5.27 34.47 28.51
CA ALA A 481 5.82 35.82 28.58
C ALA A 481 6.76 36.04 27.40
N PHE A 482 7.66 35.08 27.15
CA PHE A 482 8.56 35.10 25.98
C PHE A 482 7.78 35.13 24.67
N LEU A 483 6.74 34.31 24.54
CA LEU A 483 5.91 34.29 23.32
C LEU A 483 5.19 35.64 23.09
N ARG A 484 4.71 36.32 24.12
CA ARG A 484 4.11 37.64 23.95
C ARG A 484 5.12 38.68 23.45
N GLN A 485 6.34 38.69 24.00
CA GLN A 485 7.42 39.56 23.52
C GLN A 485 7.79 39.29 22.09
N LEU A 486 7.88 38.01 21.74
CA LEU A 486 8.14 37.55 20.37
C LEU A 486 7.04 38.01 19.40
N GLY A 487 5.76 37.89 19.81
CA GLY A 487 4.60 38.32 19.05
C GLY A 487 4.57 39.84 18.80
N GLU A 488 4.92 40.65 19.82
CA GLU A 488 5.04 42.10 19.68
C GLU A 488 6.11 42.46 18.64
N ARG A 489 7.29 41.81 18.70
CA ARG A 489 8.37 42.02 17.72
C ARG A 489 7.93 41.60 16.30
N TYR A 490 7.33 40.43 16.15
CA TYR A 490 6.85 39.98 14.86
C TYR A 490 5.77 40.90 14.30
N THR A 491 4.87 41.39 15.11
CA THR A 491 3.83 42.35 14.69
C THR A 491 4.44 43.66 14.15
N GLN A 492 5.49 44.14 14.77
CA GLN A 492 6.22 45.33 14.28
C GLN A 492 6.91 45.06 12.95
N GLU A 493 7.61 43.94 12.81
CA GLU A 493 8.29 43.56 11.57
C GLU A 493 7.28 43.27 10.43
N ILE A 494 6.14 42.64 10.73
CA ILE A 494 5.04 42.43 9.77
C ILE A 494 4.54 43.76 9.22
N GLU A 495 4.30 44.75 10.08
CA GLU A 495 3.81 46.07 9.66
C GLU A 495 4.89 46.81 8.85
N GLN A 496 6.17 46.76 9.24
CA GLN A 496 7.26 47.30 8.47
C GLN A 496 7.36 46.68 7.06
N SER A 497 7.33 45.35 6.99
CA SER A 497 7.39 44.63 5.71
C SER A 497 6.19 44.98 4.81
N LYS A 498 5.00 45.08 5.38
CA LYS A 498 3.77 45.50 4.69
C LYS A 498 3.91 46.90 4.11
N GLN A 499 4.43 47.89 4.89
CA GLN A 499 4.65 49.25 4.42
C GLN A 499 5.72 49.32 3.30
N GLN A 500 6.78 48.52 3.38
CA GLN A 500 7.77 48.36 2.32
C GLN A 500 7.16 47.86 1.03
N VAL A 501 6.32 46.81 1.09
CA VAL A 501 5.61 46.31 -0.10
C VAL A 501 4.70 47.38 -0.69
N PHE A 502 3.93 48.09 0.13
CA PHE A 502 3.03 49.13 -0.36
C PHE A 502 3.79 50.30 -1.01
N ALA A 503 4.90 50.69 -0.42
CA ALA A 503 5.77 51.75 -0.97
C ALA A 503 6.34 51.30 -2.34
N ALA A 504 6.86 50.10 -2.43
CA ALA A 504 7.43 49.55 -3.67
C ALA A 504 6.33 49.32 -4.75
N CYS A 505 5.13 48.90 -4.38
CA CYS A 505 4.01 48.73 -5.33
C CYS A 505 3.31 50.05 -5.70
N GLY A 506 3.53 51.15 -4.95
CA GLY A 506 2.83 52.43 -5.12
C GLY A 506 1.31 52.33 -4.94
N THR A 507 0.84 51.37 -4.12
CA THR A 507 -0.59 51.17 -3.82
C THR A 507 -0.78 50.29 -2.59
N THR A 508 -1.91 50.45 -1.90
CA THR A 508 -2.32 49.63 -0.78
C THR A 508 -3.35 48.59 -1.23
N PHE A 509 -3.26 47.38 -0.74
CA PHE A 509 -4.14 46.26 -1.06
C PHE A 509 -4.04 45.17 0.00
N ASN A 510 -4.92 44.17 -0.04
CA ASN A 510 -4.85 43.06 0.90
C ASN A 510 -3.79 42.05 0.47
N LEU A 511 -2.64 42.02 1.16
CA LEU A 511 -1.51 41.10 0.91
C LEU A 511 -1.89 39.62 1.10
N ASN A 512 -2.94 39.32 1.87
CA ASN A 512 -3.44 37.96 2.07
C ASN A 512 -4.42 37.51 0.97
N SER A 513 -4.87 38.44 0.12
CA SER A 513 -5.71 38.12 -1.05
C SER A 513 -4.80 37.70 -2.21
N THR A 514 -4.79 36.42 -2.54
CA THR A 514 -4.01 35.89 -3.66
C THR A 514 -4.38 36.56 -5.01
N GLN A 515 -5.63 36.97 -5.17
CA GLN A 515 -6.14 37.65 -6.35
C GLN A 515 -5.57 39.06 -6.43
N GLN A 516 -5.76 39.91 -5.40
CA GLN A 516 -5.26 41.29 -5.41
C GLN A 516 -3.73 41.34 -5.52
N LEU A 517 -3.04 40.44 -4.83
CA LEU A 517 -1.61 40.33 -4.94
C LEU A 517 -1.16 39.93 -6.37
N GLY A 518 -1.86 38.97 -6.99
CA GLY A 518 -1.59 38.58 -8.37
C GLY A 518 -1.82 39.72 -9.36
N ASP A 519 -2.92 40.48 -9.22
CA ASP A 519 -3.23 41.64 -10.05
C ASP A 519 -2.14 42.72 -9.91
N VAL A 520 -1.66 42.98 -8.69
CA VAL A 520 -0.58 43.99 -8.48
C VAL A 520 0.75 43.50 -9.04
N LEU A 521 1.17 42.28 -8.75
CA LEU A 521 2.47 41.78 -9.19
C LEU A 521 2.54 41.59 -10.71
N PHE A 522 1.49 41.02 -11.31
CA PHE A 522 1.54 40.56 -12.71
C PHE A 522 0.85 41.51 -13.69
N ASP A 523 -0.24 42.18 -13.29
CA ASP A 523 -0.95 43.10 -14.18
C ASP A 523 -0.42 44.56 -14.02
N LYS A 524 -0.11 45.02 -12.78
CA LYS A 524 0.38 46.40 -12.55
C LYS A 524 1.88 46.52 -12.71
N LEU A 525 2.67 45.65 -12.03
CA LEU A 525 4.13 45.66 -12.06
C LEU A 525 4.70 44.86 -13.24
N GLN A 526 3.89 44.17 -14.01
CA GLN A 526 4.27 43.41 -15.21
C GLN A 526 5.41 42.40 -14.96
N LEU A 527 5.46 41.81 -13.76
CA LEU A 527 6.43 40.79 -13.45
C LEU A 527 6.16 39.50 -14.24
N PRO A 528 7.19 38.71 -14.56
CA PRO A 528 7.04 37.43 -15.25
C PRO A 528 6.10 36.49 -14.48
N HIS A 529 5.18 35.84 -15.17
CA HIS A 529 4.23 34.91 -14.57
C HIS A 529 4.08 33.63 -15.38
N GLY A 530 3.68 32.55 -14.70
CA GLY A 530 3.28 31.29 -15.33
C GLY A 530 1.88 31.38 -15.94
N LYS A 531 1.30 30.24 -16.36
CA LYS A 531 -0.06 30.20 -16.90
C LYS A 531 -1.07 30.68 -15.86
N LYS A 532 -1.92 31.66 -16.27
CA LYS A 532 -3.09 32.09 -15.48
C LYS A 532 -4.08 30.95 -15.41
N THR A 533 -4.50 30.60 -14.20
CA THR A 533 -5.56 29.57 -13.99
C THR A 533 -6.93 30.22 -13.92
N ALA A 534 -8.01 29.43 -13.93
CA ALA A 534 -9.36 29.94 -13.72
C ALA A 534 -9.55 30.70 -12.38
N ARG A 535 -8.65 30.48 -11.39
CA ARG A 535 -8.64 31.18 -10.11
C ARG A 535 -7.67 32.37 -10.05
N GLY A 536 -7.05 32.74 -11.17
CA GLY A 536 -6.08 33.84 -11.26
C GLY A 536 -4.61 33.37 -11.34
N TYR A 537 -3.71 34.27 -11.01
CA TYR A 537 -2.26 34.02 -11.00
C TYR A 537 -1.86 33.21 -9.75
N SER A 538 -0.89 32.33 -9.91
CA SER A 538 -0.26 31.66 -8.74
C SER A 538 0.68 32.66 -8.04
N THR A 539 0.49 32.81 -6.74
CA THR A 539 1.36 33.57 -5.85
C THR A 539 1.98 32.66 -4.78
N SER A 540 2.24 31.38 -5.13
CA SER A 540 2.90 30.44 -4.22
C SER A 540 4.32 30.93 -3.85
N ALA A 541 4.85 30.42 -2.74
CA ALA A 541 6.21 30.78 -2.29
C ALA A 541 7.23 30.54 -3.41
N GLU A 542 7.14 29.39 -4.10
CA GLU A 542 8.02 29.02 -5.22
C GLU A 542 7.98 30.04 -6.37
N VAL A 543 6.80 30.55 -6.72
CA VAL A 543 6.65 31.58 -7.76
C VAL A 543 7.26 32.90 -7.30
N LEU A 544 7.05 33.29 -6.04
CA LEU A 544 7.61 34.51 -5.49
C LEU A 544 9.14 34.43 -5.34
N GLU A 545 9.67 33.31 -4.85
CA GLU A 545 11.12 33.08 -4.76
C GLU A 545 11.79 33.19 -6.13
N GLY A 546 11.14 32.68 -7.19
CA GLY A 546 11.63 32.83 -8.57
C GLY A 546 11.61 34.27 -9.10
N LEU A 547 10.94 35.19 -8.43
CA LEU A 547 10.89 36.63 -8.77
C LEU A 547 11.83 37.51 -7.91
N GLN A 548 12.47 36.91 -6.91
CA GLN A 548 13.25 37.65 -5.92
C GLN A 548 14.43 38.42 -6.55
N ASP A 549 15.12 37.83 -7.52
CA ASP A 549 16.24 38.50 -8.25
C ASP A 549 15.74 39.53 -9.25
N ILE A 550 14.47 39.48 -9.66
CA ILE A 550 13.87 40.37 -10.67
C ILE A 550 13.32 41.64 -10.01
N ALA A 551 12.67 41.49 -8.86
CA ALA A 551 12.04 42.61 -8.14
C ALA A 551 12.28 42.48 -6.62
N PRO A 552 13.53 42.53 -6.15
CA PRO A 552 13.89 42.32 -4.75
C PRO A 552 13.18 43.28 -3.79
N GLU A 553 12.95 44.52 -4.23
CA GLU A 553 12.31 45.59 -3.44
C GLU A 553 10.85 45.31 -3.07
N VAL A 554 10.15 44.48 -3.87
CA VAL A 554 8.77 44.04 -3.62
C VAL A 554 8.75 42.66 -3.01
N ILE A 555 9.52 41.74 -3.60
CA ILE A 555 9.38 40.29 -3.30
C ILE A 555 10.02 39.93 -1.95
N THR A 556 11.18 40.51 -1.63
CA THR A 556 11.87 40.23 -0.36
C THR A 556 10.99 40.61 0.85
N PRO A 557 10.44 41.82 0.95
CA PRO A 557 9.57 42.18 2.08
C PRO A 557 8.23 41.44 2.02
N LEU A 558 7.73 41.05 0.84
CA LEU A 558 6.51 40.24 0.72
C LEU A 558 6.71 38.82 1.25
N LEU A 559 7.81 38.17 0.93
CA LEU A 559 8.16 36.86 1.48
C LEU A 559 8.34 36.95 3.00
N ARG A 560 9.02 37.98 3.50
CA ARG A 560 9.18 38.21 4.94
C ARG A 560 7.85 38.44 5.64
N TYR A 561 6.97 39.28 5.08
CA TYR A 561 5.61 39.49 5.59
C TYR A 561 4.85 38.18 5.72
N ARG A 562 4.83 37.32 4.69
CA ARG A 562 4.13 36.05 4.70
C ARG A 562 4.69 35.06 5.71
N GLN A 563 6.02 34.99 5.80
CA GLN A 563 6.71 34.12 6.75
C GLN A 563 6.34 34.50 8.17
N LEU A 564 6.52 35.76 8.54
CA LEU A 564 6.26 36.24 9.90
C LEU A 564 4.76 36.18 10.25
N THR A 565 3.87 36.53 9.31
CA THR A 565 2.43 36.43 9.53
C THR A 565 2.01 34.99 9.85
N LYS A 566 2.54 34.02 9.10
CA LYS A 566 2.28 32.59 9.35
C LYS A 566 2.84 32.16 10.71
N LEU A 567 4.06 32.53 11.03
CA LEU A 567 4.71 32.14 12.29
C LEU A 567 3.98 32.76 13.49
N ASN A 568 3.63 34.05 13.40
CA ASN A 568 2.93 34.75 14.47
C ASN A 568 1.54 34.14 14.72
N SER A 569 0.73 34.01 13.67
CA SER A 569 -0.65 33.51 13.81
C SER A 569 -0.71 32.05 14.23
N THR A 570 0.16 31.20 13.69
CA THR A 570 0.12 29.76 13.93
C THR A 570 0.79 29.38 15.25
N TYR A 571 2.00 29.92 15.50
CA TYR A 571 2.80 29.44 16.62
C TYR A 571 2.84 30.39 17.79
N VAL A 572 2.77 31.71 17.60
CA VAL A 572 2.75 32.62 18.73
C VAL A 572 1.31 32.76 19.28
N GLU A 573 0.40 33.29 18.49
CA GLU A 573 -1.01 33.47 18.91
C GLU A 573 -1.71 32.12 19.11
N GLY A 574 -1.44 31.15 18.26
CA GLY A 574 -1.98 29.78 18.35
C GLY A 574 -1.60 29.10 19.66
N LEU A 575 -0.31 29.11 20.05
CA LEU A 575 0.16 28.53 21.29
C LEU A 575 -0.39 29.26 22.50
N LEU A 576 -0.36 30.59 22.50
CA LEU A 576 -0.93 31.38 23.61
C LEU A 576 -2.40 31.07 23.86
N ARG A 577 -3.19 30.83 22.83
CA ARG A 577 -4.60 30.47 22.94
C ARG A 577 -4.82 29.06 23.49
N LEU A 578 -3.93 28.11 23.14
CA LEU A 578 -4.04 26.71 23.52
C LEU A 578 -3.35 26.37 24.85
N THR A 579 -2.64 27.32 25.43
CA THR A 579 -2.00 27.14 26.76
C THR A 579 -3.04 27.07 27.84
N ASP A 580 -2.98 26.05 28.69
CA ASP A 580 -3.85 25.86 29.83
C ASP A 580 -3.47 26.78 31.02
N ALA A 581 -4.20 26.67 32.12
CA ALA A 581 -3.96 27.46 33.34
C ALA A 581 -2.61 27.15 34.01
N THR A 582 -1.98 26.01 33.71
CA THR A 582 -0.68 25.59 34.24
C THR A 582 0.48 26.05 33.37
N GLY A 583 0.23 26.64 32.21
CA GLY A 583 1.23 27.08 31.24
C GLY A 583 1.66 25.95 30.28
N ARG A 584 0.82 24.94 30.09
CA ARG A 584 1.14 23.82 29.21
C ARG A 584 0.21 23.78 27.99
N VAL A 585 0.73 23.27 26.88
CA VAL A 585 -0.05 22.91 25.66
C VAL A 585 -0.18 21.41 25.57
N HIS A 586 -1.34 20.93 25.16
CA HIS A 586 -1.68 19.51 25.04
C HIS A 586 -2.00 19.20 23.61
N SER A 587 -0.96 18.81 22.83
CA SER A 587 -1.16 18.40 21.43
C SER A 587 -1.91 17.07 21.37
N THR A 588 -2.77 16.91 20.37
CA THR A 588 -3.38 15.63 20.03
C THR A 588 -2.46 14.89 19.07
N PHE A 589 -2.09 13.66 19.40
CA PHE A 589 -1.30 12.77 18.54
C PHE A 589 -2.18 11.72 17.88
N ASP A 590 -2.27 11.73 16.56
CA ASP A 590 -3.13 10.82 15.81
C ASP A 590 -2.30 9.71 15.13
N GLN A 591 -2.65 8.44 15.44
CA GLN A 591 -2.01 7.25 14.88
C GLN A 591 -2.56 6.88 13.51
N VAL A 592 -3.77 7.31 13.15
CA VAL A 592 -4.49 6.87 11.96
C VAL A 592 -4.56 7.90 10.85
N ALA A 593 -3.93 9.06 11.04
CA ALA A 593 -4.01 10.18 10.09
C ALA A 593 -3.20 9.97 8.80
N THR A 594 -2.18 9.12 8.80
CA THR A 594 -1.26 9.01 7.66
C THR A 594 -1.22 7.61 7.07
N ALA A 595 -1.19 7.51 5.74
CA ALA A 595 -1.05 6.23 5.05
C ALA A 595 0.35 5.59 5.17
N THR A 596 1.33 6.32 5.72
CA THR A 596 2.72 5.87 5.85
C THR A 596 3.05 5.23 7.19
N GLY A 597 2.13 5.23 8.15
CA GLY A 597 2.37 4.79 9.52
C GLY A 597 2.88 5.90 10.46
N ARG A 598 3.22 7.09 9.95
CA ARG A 598 3.68 8.21 10.79
C ARG A 598 2.55 8.73 11.69
N ILE A 599 2.91 9.16 12.90
CA ILE A 599 2.02 9.87 13.81
C ILE A 599 1.88 11.30 13.30
N SER A 600 0.70 11.88 13.38
CA SER A 600 0.50 13.32 13.19
C SER A 600 0.22 14.02 14.50
N SER A 601 0.50 15.33 14.56
CA SER A 601 0.25 16.20 15.71
C SER A 601 -0.70 17.33 15.30
N SER A 602 -1.66 17.64 16.14
CA SER A 602 -2.61 18.73 15.93
C SER A 602 -2.96 19.42 17.23
N GLU A 603 -3.42 20.66 17.15
CA GLU A 603 -3.91 21.48 18.26
C GLU A 603 -3.03 21.56 19.52
N PRO A 604 -1.74 22.01 19.41
CA PRO A 604 -1.06 22.56 18.23
C PRO A 604 -0.26 21.50 17.46
N ASN A 605 0.00 21.72 16.15
CA ASN A 605 0.92 20.90 15.40
C ASN A 605 2.38 21.28 15.71
N LEU A 606 2.99 20.58 16.64
CA LEU A 606 4.37 20.80 17.06
C LEU A 606 5.40 20.25 16.08
N GLN A 607 5.01 19.27 15.24
CA GLN A 607 5.92 18.63 14.26
C GLN A 607 6.30 19.55 13.10
N ASN A 608 5.54 20.63 12.87
CA ASN A 608 5.76 21.57 11.78
C ASN A 608 6.47 22.87 12.19
N ILE A 609 6.93 23.01 13.43
CA ILE A 609 7.73 24.17 13.86
C ILE A 609 9.08 24.12 13.13
N PRO A 610 9.46 25.17 12.36
CA PRO A 610 10.69 25.16 11.57
C PRO A 610 11.94 24.94 12.43
N VAL A 611 12.87 24.12 11.93
CA VAL A 611 14.11 23.79 12.64
C VAL A 611 15.28 24.65 12.14
N ARG A 612 15.27 24.97 10.84
CA ARG A 612 16.42 25.54 10.15
C ARG A 612 16.46 27.08 10.15
N THR A 613 15.33 27.72 10.38
CA THR A 613 15.26 29.19 10.39
C THR A 613 15.50 29.72 11.80
N GLU A 614 16.03 30.92 11.92
CA GLU A 614 16.28 31.57 13.21
C GLU A 614 14.97 31.78 13.97
N GLU A 615 13.91 32.19 13.28
CA GLU A 615 12.58 32.38 13.89
C GLU A 615 12.01 31.05 14.42
N GLY A 616 12.26 29.94 13.74
CA GLY A 616 11.87 28.62 14.20
C GLY A 616 12.61 28.22 15.47
N LYS A 617 13.90 28.51 15.56
CA LYS A 617 14.70 28.32 16.78
C LYS A 617 14.18 29.18 17.92
N GLU A 618 13.86 30.46 17.65
CA GLU A 618 13.27 31.35 18.65
C GLU A 618 11.94 30.80 19.21
N ILE A 619 11.06 30.29 18.34
CA ILE A 619 9.80 29.67 18.77
C ILE A 619 10.10 28.44 19.65
N ARG A 620 11.10 27.63 19.30
CA ARG A 620 11.49 26.46 20.10
C ARG A 620 12.08 26.83 21.47
N GLN A 621 12.68 28.02 21.62
CA GLN A 621 13.12 28.53 22.92
C GLN A 621 11.99 28.76 23.91
N ALA A 622 10.76 28.98 23.42
CA ALA A 622 9.58 29.11 24.27
C ALA A 622 9.13 27.81 24.95
N PHE A 623 9.62 26.65 24.48
CA PHE A 623 9.25 25.36 25.04
C PHE A 623 10.25 24.94 26.13
N LEU A 624 9.77 24.88 27.35
CA LEU A 624 10.58 24.67 28.56
C LEU A 624 10.22 23.35 29.23
N PRO A 625 11.15 22.71 29.94
CA PRO A 625 10.81 21.66 30.89
C PRO A 625 10.05 22.23 32.10
N ARG A 626 9.53 21.39 32.96
CA ARG A 626 9.09 21.77 34.30
C ARG A 626 10.17 22.54 35.05
N ALA A 627 9.75 23.42 35.95
CA ALA A 627 10.69 24.18 36.76
C ALA A 627 11.70 23.27 37.47
N GLY A 628 12.98 23.52 37.24
CA GLY A 628 14.07 22.75 37.81
C GLY A 628 14.41 21.41 37.07
N TRP A 629 13.71 21.11 35.95
CA TRP A 629 13.99 19.95 35.12
C TRP A 629 14.76 20.36 33.87
N VAL A 630 15.15 19.38 33.05
CA VAL A 630 15.80 19.57 31.74
C VAL A 630 15.07 18.78 30.66
N LEU A 631 15.31 19.12 29.41
CA LEU A 631 14.89 18.36 28.26
C LEU A 631 16.04 17.44 27.83
N LEU A 632 15.71 16.20 27.49
CA LEU A 632 16.57 15.26 26.80
C LEU A 632 15.95 14.96 25.43
N ASP A 633 16.70 15.25 24.38
CA ASP A 633 16.32 14.98 23.00
C ASP A 633 17.17 13.87 22.43
N ALA A 634 16.57 12.88 21.81
CA ALA A 634 17.26 11.82 21.10
C ALA A 634 16.76 11.74 19.64
N ASP A 635 17.69 11.90 18.70
CA ASP A 635 17.41 11.87 17.27
C ASP A 635 18.13 10.71 16.59
N TYR A 636 17.43 9.96 15.72
CA TYR A 636 18.08 8.92 14.92
C TYR A 636 19.01 9.51 13.86
N SER A 637 20.27 9.09 13.90
CA SER A 637 21.23 9.47 12.89
C SER A 637 20.96 8.76 11.56
N GLN A 638 20.39 9.48 10.59
CA GLN A 638 20.19 9.04 9.20
C GLN A 638 19.41 7.73 9.05
N ILE A 639 18.32 7.55 9.79
CA ILE A 639 17.56 6.29 9.83
C ILE A 639 17.14 5.81 8.45
N GLU A 640 16.66 6.70 7.57
CA GLU A 640 16.19 6.30 6.23
C GLU A 640 17.32 5.78 5.33
N LEU A 641 18.53 6.34 5.44
CA LEU A 641 19.71 5.84 4.72
C LEU A 641 20.20 4.48 5.28
N ARG A 642 20.11 4.29 6.60
CA ARG A 642 20.41 3.00 7.24
C ARG A 642 19.42 1.93 6.83
N LEU A 643 18.15 2.26 6.73
CA LEU A 643 17.12 1.38 6.21
C LEU A 643 17.33 1.08 4.72
N MET A 644 17.73 2.06 3.92
CA MET A 644 18.11 1.82 2.53
C MET A 644 19.29 0.84 2.43
N ALA A 645 20.31 0.98 3.28
CA ALA A 645 21.42 0.04 3.36
C ALA A 645 20.95 -1.37 3.75
N HIS A 646 20.02 -1.46 4.70
CA HIS A 646 19.46 -2.74 5.13
C HIS A 646 18.69 -3.44 4.01
N PHE A 647 17.75 -2.73 3.36
CA PHE A 647 16.90 -3.29 2.31
C PHE A 647 17.68 -3.62 1.04
N SER A 648 18.56 -2.74 0.61
CA SER A 648 19.34 -2.93 -0.61
C SER A 648 20.43 -3.99 -0.45
N GLY A 649 20.94 -4.17 0.78
CA GLY A 649 22.11 -4.99 1.04
C GLY A 649 23.35 -4.53 0.26
N ASP A 650 23.36 -3.28 -0.22
CA ASP A 650 24.48 -2.72 -0.98
C ASP A 650 25.75 -2.72 -0.14
N HIS A 651 26.78 -3.42 -0.58
CA HIS A 651 28.00 -3.67 0.18
C HIS A 651 28.70 -2.37 0.57
N ALA A 652 28.81 -1.42 -0.37
CA ALA A 652 29.50 -0.16 -0.13
C ALA A 652 28.77 0.72 0.89
N LEU A 653 27.43 0.73 0.84
CA LEU A 653 26.59 1.50 1.76
C LEU A 653 26.56 0.85 3.15
N VAL A 654 26.43 -0.48 3.23
CA VAL A 654 26.47 -1.23 4.49
C VAL A 654 27.80 -1.06 5.20
N GLU A 655 28.91 -1.17 4.46
CA GLU A 655 30.25 -1.00 5.02
C GLU A 655 30.49 0.43 5.53
N ALA A 656 30.04 1.45 4.80
CA ALA A 656 30.15 2.82 5.25
C ALA A 656 29.51 3.06 6.62
N PHE A 657 28.30 2.52 6.83
CA PHE A 657 27.61 2.63 8.11
C PHE A 657 28.24 1.79 9.22
N ARG A 658 28.76 0.59 8.91
CA ARG A 658 29.42 -0.28 9.90
C ARG A 658 30.74 0.30 10.38
N THR A 659 31.46 1.01 9.49
CA THR A 659 32.75 1.63 9.83
C THR A 659 32.61 3.08 10.34
N GLY A 660 31.39 3.58 10.48
CA GLY A 660 31.13 4.94 10.99
C GLY A 660 31.57 6.06 10.06
N GLN A 661 31.70 5.80 8.74
CA GLN A 661 32.07 6.82 7.77
C GLN A 661 30.90 7.79 7.53
N ASP A 662 31.23 9.05 7.21
CA ASP A 662 30.24 10.03 6.75
C ASP A 662 29.75 9.66 5.32
N VAL A 663 28.55 9.05 5.27
CA VAL A 663 27.94 8.59 4.00
C VAL A 663 27.77 9.73 3.01
N HIS A 664 27.49 10.96 3.46
CA HIS A 664 27.33 12.09 2.56
C HIS A 664 28.69 12.57 2.00
N ALA A 665 29.72 12.60 2.82
CA ALA A 665 31.07 12.92 2.36
C ALA A 665 31.59 11.83 1.41
N ARG A 666 31.38 10.56 1.73
CA ARG A 666 31.75 9.45 0.86
C ARG A 666 31.00 9.51 -0.48
N THR A 667 29.68 9.72 -0.46
CA THR A 667 28.89 9.90 -1.69
C THR A 667 29.39 11.10 -2.50
N ALA A 668 29.77 12.22 -1.85
CA ALA A 668 30.34 13.38 -2.54
C ALA A 668 31.64 13.04 -3.24
N SER A 669 32.58 12.39 -2.53
CA SER A 669 33.84 11.92 -3.11
C SER A 669 33.61 11.05 -4.35
N GLU A 670 32.67 10.11 -4.27
CA GLU A 670 32.41 9.13 -5.31
C GLU A 670 31.63 9.69 -6.53
N ILE A 671 30.69 10.62 -6.30
CA ILE A 671 29.87 11.21 -7.38
C ILE A 671 30.62 12.34 -8.10
N PHE A 672 31.37 13.16 -7.34
CA PHE A 672 32.08 14.33 -7.89
C PHE A 672 33.53 14.01 -8.28
N ASP A 673 34.00 12.76 -8.01
CA ASP A 673 35.37 12.31 -8.30
C ASP A 673 36.43 13.18 -7.63
N VAL A 674 36.21 13.44 -6.33
CA VAL A 674 37.09 14.27 -5.49
C VAL A 674 37.59 13.42 -4.32
N PRO A 675 38.87 13.47 -3.92
CA PRO A 675 39.38 12.78 -2.73
C PRO A 675 38.52 13.08 -1.49
N LEU A 676 38.34 12.11 -0.60
CA LEU A 676 37.46 12.24 0.56
C LEU A 676 37.85 13.39 1.50
N ASP A 677 39.15 13.65 1.62
CA ASP A 677 39.77 14.74 2.41
C ASP A 677 39.64 16.12 1.75
N GLU A 678 39.28 16.18 0.46
CA GLU A 678 39.01 17.41 -0.28
C GLU A 678 37.52 17.74 -0.38
N VAL A 679 36.63 16.90 0.18
CA VAL A 679 35.18 17.14 0.18
C VAL A 679 34.82 18.28 1.12
N ASP A 680 34.47 19.43 0.53
CA ASP A 680 34.00 20.58 1.29
C ASP A 680 32.52 20.47 1.74
N SER A 681 32.08 21.44 2.53
CA SER A 681 30.71 21.50 3.04
C SER A 681 29.65 21.62 1.92
N THR A 682 30.00 22.23 0.79
CA THR A 682 29.12 22.44 -0.37
C THR A 682 28.92 21.13 -1.12
N LEU A 683 30.00 20.42 -1.42
CA LEU A 683 29.94 19.09 -2.08
C LEU A 683 29.21 18.09 -1.20
N ARG A 684 29.48 18.07 0.11
CA ARG A 684 28.77 17.25 1.08
C ARG A 684 27.28 17.56 1.11
N SER A 685 26.90 18.85 1.09
CA SER A 685 25.49 19.27 1.06
C SER A 685 24.78 18.86 -0.23
N ARG A 686 25.44 18.97 -1.38
CA ARG A 686 24.93 18.49 -2.67
C ARG A 686 24.75 16.97 -2.65
N ALA A 687 25.71 16.21 -2.16
CA ALA A 687 25.60 14.76 -2.02
C ALA A 687 24.47 14.36 -1.04
N LYS A 688 24.26 15.13 0.03
CA LYS A 688 23.12 14.95 0.92
C LYS A 688 21.80 15.11 0.17
N ALA A 689 21.68 16.12 -0.68
CA ALA A 689 20.49 16.32 -1.51
C ALA A 689 20.29 15.17 -2.53
N VAL A 690 21.38 14.63 -3.09
CA VAL A 690 21.33 13.46 -3.97
C VAL A 690 20.86 12.22 -3.19
N ASN A 691 21.50 11.90 -2.06
CA ASN A 691 21.16 10.74 -1.23
C ASN A 691 19.69 10.71 -0.82
N PHE A 692 19.18 11.81 -0.24
CA PHE A 692 17.77 11.88 0.15
C PHE A 692 16.84 11.96 -1.06
N GLY A 693 17.21 12.75 -2.09
CA GLY A 693 16.40 12.85 -3.30
C GLY A 693 16.16 11.51 -3.97
N LEU A 694 17.20 10.68 -4.07
CA LEU A 694 17.12 9.38 -4.70
C LEU A 694 16.27 8.38 -3.90
N ILE A 695 16.38 8.37 -2.57
CA ILE A 695 15.50 7.55 -1.72
C ILE A 695 14.03 7.87 -2.01
N TYR A 696 13.72 9.16 -2.26
CA TYR A 696 12.37 9.60 -2.60
C TYR A 696 12.01 9.50 -4.08
N GLY A 697 12.85 8.89 -4.90
CA GLY A 697 12.60 8.71 -6.33
C GLY A 697 12.62 10.02 -7.12
N ILE A 698 13.50 10.98 -6.76
CA ILE A 698 13.60 12.27 -7.45
C ILE A 698 14.06 12.06 -8.89
N SER A 699 13.46 12.81 -9.82
CA SER A 699 13.91 12.86 -11.21
C SER A 699 15.10 13.79 -11.38
N GLY A 700 15.85 13.67 -12.50
CA GLY A 700 16.94 14.59 -12.83
C GLY A 700 16.50 16.06 -12.87
N PHE A 701 15.24 16.32 -13.26
CA PHE A 701 14.66 17.68 -13.20
C PHE A 701 14.51 18.18 -11.75
N GLY A 702 13.96 17.34 -10.86
CA GLY A 702 13.79 17.69 -9.45
C GLY A 702 15.14 17.89 -8.75
N LEU A 703 16.11 17.02 -9.04
CA LEU A 703 17.46 17.14 -8.47
C LEU A 703 18.18 18.40 -8.95
N ALA A 704 18.11 18.73 -10.24
CA ALA A 704 18.66 19.95 -10.81
C ALA A 704 18.15 21.20 -10.09
N LYS A 705 16.82 21.24 -9.84
CA LYS A 705 16.19 22.34 -9.10
C LYS A 705 16.68 22.46 -7.65
N ASN A 706 16.86 21.33 -6.96
CA ASN A 706 17.27 21.32 -5.56
C ASN A 706 18.77 21.62 -5.35
N THR A 707 19.60 21.33 -6.34
CA THR A 707 21.06 21.46 -6.24
C THR A 707 21.62 22.65 -7.01
N GLY A 708 20.79 23.33 -7.83
CA GLY A 708 21.21 24.46 -8.65
C GLY A 708 22.10 24.11 -9.85
N VAL A 709 22.19 22.80 -10.21
CA VAL A 709 22.96 22.32 -11.38
C VAL A 709 22.06 22.16 -12.60
N SER A 710 22.68 21.99 -13.78
CA SER A 710 21.92 21.70 -15.00
C SER A 710 21.22 20.34 -14.92
N ARG A 711 20.15 20.15 -15.70
CA ARG A 711 19.42 18.87 -15.79
C ARG A 711 20.32 17.73 -16.25
N GLN A 712 21.28 18.01 -17.12
CA GLN A 712 22.23 17.02 -17.64
C GLN A 712 23.18 16.56 -16.52
N GLU A 713 23.76 17.48 -15.76
CA GLU A 713 24.61 17.17 -14.61
C GLU A 713 23.85 16.40 -13.53
N ALA A 714 22.61 16.82 -13.22
CA ALA A 714 21.78 16.11 -12.27
C ALA A 714 21.51 14.66 -12.70
N GLN A 715 21.26 14.41 -14.00
CA GLN A 715 21.07 13.06 -14.51
C GLN A 715 22.38 12.25 -14.45
N GLU A 716 23.51 12.87 -14.69
CA GLU A 716 24.82 12.23 -14.57
C GLU A 716 25.12 11.85 -13.12
N PHE A 717 24.79 12.71 -12.16
CA PHE A 717 24.93 12.39 -10.73
C PHE A 717 24.09 11.17 -10.34
N ILE A 718 22.84 11.09 -10.83
CA ILE A 718 21.96 9.93 -10.61
C ILE A 718 22.58 8.66 -11.20
N ASN A 719 23.11 8.73 -12.41
CA ASN A 719 23.71 7.58 -13.08
C ASN A 719 24.97 7.11 -12.35
N ARG A 720 25.84 8.02 -11.92
CA ARG A 720 27.04 7.71 -11.13
C ARG A 720 26.69 7.11 -9.78
N TYR A 721 25.67 7.65 -9.11
CA TYR A 721 25.17 7.10 -7.85
C TYR A 721 24.75 5.64 -7.98
N PHE A 722 23.90 5.32 -8.96
CA PHE A 722 23.44 3.95 -9.18
C PHE A 722 24.53 3.01 -9.72
N ALA A 723 25.51 3.52 -10.43
CA ALA A 723 26.69 2.74 -10.81
C ALA A 723 27.52 2.35 -9.57
N LYS A 724 27.58 3.24 -8.58
CA LYS A 724 28.33 3.02 -7.33
C LYS A 724 27.55 2.18 -6.33
N TYR A 725 26.23 2.38 -6.24
CA TYR A 725 25.33 1.67 -5.34
C TYR A 725 24.32 0.83 -6.13
N PRO A 726 24.77 -0.24 -6.84
CA PRO A 726 23.87 -1.04 -7.69
C PRO A 726 22.80 -1.78 -6.89
N GLY A 727 23.09 -2.13 -5.63
CA GLY A 727 22.11 -2.75 -4.72
C GLY A 727 20.94 -1.82 -4.43
N VAL A 728 21.20 -0.51 -4.28
CA VAL A 728 20.14 0.49 -4.07
C VAL A 728 19.23 0.56 -5.29
N LYS A 729 19.81 0.61 -6.50
CA LYS A 729 19.02 0.59 -7.73
C LYS A 729 18.16 -0.67 -7.83
N GLY A 730 18.76 -1.83 -7.60
CA GLY A 730 18.04 -3.11 -7.63
C GLY A 730 16.88 -3.17 -6.63
N PHE A 731 17.08 -2.66 -5.41
CA PHE A 731 16.01 -2.57 -4.42
C PHE A 731 14.86 -1.67 -4.90
N MET A 732 15.17 -0.49 -5.43
CA MET A 732 14.15 0.47 -5.89
C MET A 732 13.35 -0.08 -7.05
N ASP A 733 14.01 -0.68 -8.04
CA ASP A 733 13.37 -1.30 -9.20
C ASP A 733 12.43 -2.44 -8.73
N ASN A 734 12.92 -3.32 -7.85
CA ASN A 734 12.14 -4.42 -7.28
C ASN A 734 10.94 -3.91 -6.45
N ALA A 735 11.12 -2.89 -5.62
CA ALA A 735 10.01 -2.35 -4.82
C ALA A 735 8.90 -1.76 -5.69
N ALA A 736 9.25 -1.12 -6.82
CA ALA A 736 8.28 -0.63 -7.79
C ALA A 736 7.55 -1.79 -8.51
N GLU A 737 8.25 -2.86 -8.88
CA GLU A 737 7.69 -4.06 -9.49
C GLU A 737 6.80 -4.83 -8.52
N ASP A 738 7.28 -5.07 -7.29
CA ASP A 738 6.51 -5.74 -6.24
C ASP A 738 5.22 -4.96 -5.91
N GLY A 739 5.32 -3.62 -5.82
CA GLY A 739 4.16 -2.75 -5.63
C GLY A 739 3.16 -2.83 -6.78
N GLN A 740 3.64 -2.91 -8.02
CA GLN A 740 2.80 -3.07 -9.20
C GLN A 740 2.13 -4.45 -9.26
N HIS A 741 2.84 -5.48 -8.84
CA HIS A 741 2.34 -6.85 -8.82
C HIS A 741 1.33 -7.08 -7.69
N ASN A 742 1.71 -6.71 -6.47
CA ASN A 742 0.92 -6.99 -5.26
C ASN A 742 -0.23 -5.97 -5.07
N GLY A 743 -0.12 -4.78 -5.66
CA GLY A 743 -1.05 -3.66 -5.41
C GLY A 743 -0.80 -2.94 -4.08
N TYR A 744 0.24 -3.33 -3.34
CA TYR A 744 0.65 -2.70 -2.08
C TYR A 744 2.16 -2.79 -1.89
N ALA A 745 2.70 -1.94 -1.01
CA ALA A 745 4.07 -2.01 -0.51
C ALA A 745 4.08 -2.39 0.97
N LEU A 746 5.17 -3.03 1.43
CA LEU A 746 5.35 -3.53 2.80
C LEU A 746 6.48 -2.81 3.51
N THR A 747 6.29 -2.57 4.82
CA THR A 747 7.40 -2.26 5.73
C THR A 747 8.12 -3.54 6.17
N LEU A 748 9.25 -3.39 6.85
CA LEU A 748 9.99 -4.52 7.45
C LEU A 748 9.13 -5.28 8.48
N MET A 749 8.20 -4.59 9.15
CA MET A 749 7.27 -5.17 10.12
C MET A 749 5.95 -5.64 9.49
N GLY A 750 5.83 -5.64 8.14
CA GLY A 750 4.66 -6.16 7.44
C GLY A 750 3.49 -5.18 7.32
N ARG A 751 3.62 -3.90 7.73
CA ARG A 751 2.59 -2.89 7.50
C ARG A 751 2.36 -2.73 6.00
N ARG A 752 1.10 -2.69 5.58
CA ARG A 752 0.70 -2.56 4.18
C ARG A 752 0.32 -1.12 3.85
N ARG A 753 0.77 -0.65 2.69
CA ARG A 753 0.25 0.55 2.04
C ARG A 753 -0.24 0.17 0.66
N TYR A 754 -1.54 0.28 0.43
CA TYR A 754 -2.13 0.02 -0.88
C TYR A 754 -1.74 1.09 -1.89
N LEU A 755 -1.61 0.70 -3.17
CA LEU A 755 -1.08 1.52 -4.25
C LEU A 755 -2.04 1.54 -5.46
N PRO A 756 -3.30 2.00 -5.28
CA PRO A 756 -4.26 2.06 -6.38
C PRO A 756 -3.80 2.95 -7.52
N GLU A 757 -2.90 3.92 -7.25
CA GLU A 757 -2.31 4.82 -8.23
C GLU A 757 -1.56 4.07 -9.34
N LEU A 758 -0.97 2.92 -9.06
CA LEU A 758 -0.24 2.11 -10.04
C LEU A 758 -1.12 1.56 -11.16
N LYS A 759 -2.42 1.45 -10.90
CA LYS A 759 -3.43 1.01 -11.89
C LYS A 759 -4.05 2.18 -12.68
N SER A 760 -3.66 3.43 -12.42
CA SER A 760 -4.24 4.62 -13.08
C SER A 760 -3.86 4.69 -14.55
N ASP A 761 -4.79 5.13 -15.40
CA ASP A 761 -4.53 5.40 -16.83
C ASP A 761 -3.62 6.63 -17.03
N LYS A 762 -3.53 7.52 -16.04
CA LYS A 762 -2.71 8.74 -16.08
C LYS A 762 -1.26 8.45 -15.69
N ALA A 763 -0.32 8.66 -16.60
CA ALA A 763 1.11 8.43 -16.38
C ALA A 763 1.66 9.14 -15.12
N VAL A 764 1.26 10.40 -14.88
CA VAL A 764 1.70 11.17 -13.71
C VAL A 764 1.27 10.50 -12.39
N VAL A 765 0.05 9.94 -12.35
CA VAL A 765 -0.47 9.23 -11.17
C VAL A 765 0.26 7.90 -11.00
N ARG A 766 0.52 7.16 -12.08
CA ARG A 766 1.31 5.92 -12.00
C ARG A 766 2.74 6.17 -11.51
N GLU A 767 3.40 7.23 -11.99
CA GLU A 767 4.74 7.59 -11.51
C GLU A 767 4.73 8.00 -10.03
N PHE A 768 3.66 8.63 -9.56
CA PHE A 768 3.47 8.87 -8.13
C PHE A 768 3.34 7.54 -7.36
N GLY A 769 2.54 6.59 -7.86
CA GLY A 769 2.40 5.25 -7.29
C GLY A 769 3.72 4.48 -7.23
N LYS A 770 4.56 4.55 -8.28
CA LYS A 770 5.91 3.94 -8.27
C LYS A 770 6.80 4.53 -7.18
N ARG A 771 6.84 5.87 -7.05
CA ARG A 771 7.59 6.52 -5.96
C ARG A 771 7.05 6.10 -4.59
N ALA A 772 5.74 6.01 -4.43
CA ALA A 772 5.14 5.53 -3.18
C ALA A 772 5.55 4.07 -2.88
N ALA A 773 5.62 3.20 -3.89
CA ALA A 773 6.10 1.82 -3.74
C ALA A 773 7.55 1.76 -3.27
N MET A 774 8.44 2.57 -3.86
CA MET A 774 9.86 2.64 -3.48
C MET A 774 10.08 3.21 -2.07
N ASN A 775 9.28 4.22 -1.69
CA ASN A 775 9.46 4.96 -0.43
C ASN A 775 8.85 4.25 0.77
N THR A 776 7.73 3.55 0.59
CA THR A 776 6.98 2.94 1.69
C THR A 776 7.81 1.96 2.53
N PRO A 777 8.63 1.06 1.96
CA PRO A 777 9.47 0.18 2.76
C PRO A 777 10.39 0.95 3.70
N VAL A 778 10.99 2.04 3.24
CA VAL A 778 11.94 2.84 4.03
C VAL A 778 11.22 3.74 5.03
N GLN A 779 10.33 4.61 4.56
CA GLN A 779 9.62 5.57 5.43
C GLN A 779 8.66 4.89 6.40
N GLY A 780 7.93 3.88 5.94
CA GLY A 780 7.01 3.15 6.79
C GLY A 780 7.75 2.34 7.87
N THR A 781 8.89 1.74 7.52
CA THR A 781 9.73 1.05 8.51
C THR A 781 10.32 2.03 9.52
N ALA A 782 10.76 3.22 9.10
CA ALA A 782 11.20 4.26 10.03
C ALA A 782 10.08 4.66 11.00
N ALA A 783 8.84 4.79 10.51
CA ALA A 783 7.68 5.06 11.33
C ALA A 783 7.36 3.92 12.32
N ASP A 784 7.47 2.66 11.89
CA ASP A 784 7.28 1.50 12.77
C ASP A 784 8.36 1.44 13.85
N ILE A 785 9.62 1.73 13.49
CA ILE A 785 10.76 1.75 14.42
C ILE A 785 10.56 2.82 15.49
N ILE A 786 10.23 4.06 15.14
CA ILE A 786 10.05 5.14 16.11
C ILE A 786 8.86 4.86 17.05
N LYS A 787 7.77 4.29 16.53
CA LYS A 787 6.61 3.87 17.33
C LYS A 787 7.00 2.81 18.37
N LEU A 788 7.71 1.78 17.93
CA LEU A 788 8.19 0.73 18.84
C LEU A 788 9.21 1.28 19.84
N ALA A 789 10.09 2.19 19.43
CA ALA A 789 11.02 2.89 20.33
C ALA A 789 10.26 3.67 21.41
N MET A 790 9.20 4.40 21.05
CA MET A 790 8.35 5.12 22.02
C MET A 790 7.77 4.18 23.08
N VAL A 791 7.23 3.04 22.65
CA VAL A 791 6.70 2.02 23.58
C VAL A 791 7.78 1.53 24.52
N ARG A 792 8.93 1.15 23.98
CA ARG A 792 10.06 0.64 24.80
C ARG A 792 10.63 1.68 25.77
N VAL A 793 10.74 2.93 25.32
CA VAL A 793 11.20 4.04 26.18
C VAL A 793 10.25 4.23 27.35
N ASP A 794 8.95 4.33 27.09
CA ASP A 794 7.95 4.51 28.15
C ASP A 794 7.93 3.33 29.13
N GLU A 795 7.97 2.10 28.62
CA GLU A 795 8.07 0.89 29.45
C GLU A 795 9.33 0.87 30.30
N ALA A 796 10.48 1.23 29.72
CA ALA A 796 11.75 1.27 30.43
C ALA A 796 11.74 2.32 31.56
N LEU A 797 11.26 3.52 31.28
CA LEU A 797 11.15 4.58 32.29
C LEU A 797 10.23 4.18 33.46
N ARG A 798 9.09 3.56 33.14
CA ARG A 798 8.13 3.08 34.16
C ARG A 798 8.68 1.91 34.97
N ARG A 799 9.30 0.93 34.32
CA ARG A 799 9.91 -0.24 34.97
C ARG A 799 11.00 0.17 35.95
N GLU A 800 11.80 1.17 35.59
CA GLU A 800 12.88 1.68 36.44
C GLU A 800 12.38 2.71 37.49
N GLY A 801 11.09 2.99 37.53
CA GLY A 801 10.47 3.90 38.50
C GLY A 801 10.91 5.37 38.34
N LEU A 802 11.38 5.78 37.16
CA LEU A 802 11.84 7.13 36.90
C LEU A 802 10.67 8.13 36.82
N LYS A 803 10.96 9.37 37.20
CA LYS A 803 10.01 10.50 37.03
C LYS A 803 10.05 11.07 35.63
N SER A 804 11.12 10.85 34.87
CA SER A 804 11.28 11.27 33.48
C SER A 804 10.12 10.79 32.62
N ARG A 805 9.66 11.61 31.68
CA ARG A 805 8.47 11.34 30.86
C ARG A 805 8.72 11.70 29.40
N LEU A 806 8.23 10.87 28.50
CA LEU A 806 8.14 11.19 27.07
C LEU A 806 7.04 12.25 26.89
N ILE A 807 7.37 13.37 26.23
CA ILE A 807 6.45 14.49 26.03
C ILE A 807 6.19 14.83 24.58
N LEU A 808 7.11 14.47 23.68
CA LEU A 808 6.98 14.81 22.26
C LEU A 808 7.71 13.80 21.38
N GLN A 809 7.16 13.55 20.19
CA GLN A 809 7.79 12.90 19.07
C GLN A 809 7.72 13.78 17.84
N VAL A 810 8.84 14.04 17.18
CA VAL A 810 8.93 14.83 15.95
C VAL A 810 9.79 14.10 14.94
N HIS A 811 9.19 13.62 13.83
CA HIS A 811 9.87 12.85 12.79
C HIS A 811 10.57 11.59 13.34
N ASP A 812 11.89 11.62 13.49
CA ASP A 812 12.78 10.59 14.03
C ASP A 812 13.37 10.93 15.42
N GLU A 813 12.83 11.95 16.09
CA GLU A 813 13.25 12.56 17.34
C GLU A 813 12.27 12.22 18.48
N LEU A 814 12.79 11.88 19.66
CA LEU A 814 12.02 11.67 20.92
C LEU A 814 12.51 12.65 21.97
N LEU A 815 11.58 13.35 22.60
CA LEU A 815 11.86 14.37 23.61
C LEU A 815 11.31 13.93 24.97
N LEU A 816 12.18 13.90 25.98
CA LEU A 816 11.83 13.65 27.39
C LEU A 816 11.90 14.93 28.19
N GLU A 817 11.02 15.05 29.18
CA GLU A 817 11.16 15.96 30.31
C GLU A 817 11.75 15.18 31.49
N CYS A 818 12.89 15.64 32.06
CA CYS A 818 13.73 14.86 32.96
C CYS A 818 14.20 15.67 34.16
N PRO A 819 14.04 15.17 35.39
CA PRO A 819 14.68 15.79 36.57
C PRO A 819 16.20 15.63 36.51
N PRO A 820 16.98 16.61 37.02
CA PRO A 820 18.45 16.61 36.90
C PRO A 820 19.14 15.34 37.42
N GLU A 821 18.59 14.76 38.46
CA GLU A 821 19.12 13.54 39.06
C GLU A 821 18.94 12.27 38.22
N GLU A 822 18.07 12.30 37.22
CA GLU A 822 17.79 11.15 36.37
C GLU A 822 18.44 11.25 34.97
N VAL A 823 19.06 12.38 34.62
CA VAL A 823 19.56 12.71 33.27
C VAL A 823 20.45 11.60 32.71
N GLU A 824 21.45 11.16 33.44
CA GLU A 824 22.39 10.13 32.98
C GLU A 824 21.67 8.80 32.73
N LYS A 825 20.81 8.39 33.70
CA LYS A 825 20.09 7.12 33.62
C LYS A 825 19.02 7.15 32.53
N ALA A 826 18.22 8.22 32.46
CA ALA A 826 17.16 8.39 31.47
C ALA A 826 17.76 8.52 30.07
N GLY A 827 18.84 9.29 29.89
CA GLY A 827 19.51 9.44 28.60
C GLY A 827 20.08 8.11 28.06
N LYS A 828 20.67 7.29 28.97
CA LYS A 828 21.13 5.95 28.58
C LYS A 828 19.97 5.04 28.18
N LEU A 829 18.89 5.00 28.97
CA LEU A 829 17.71 4.19 28.65
C LEU A 829 17.06 4.62 27.31
N LEU A 830 16.95 5.93 27.09
CA LEU A 830 16.43 6.49 25.85
C LEU A 830 17.26 6.03 24.65
N LYS A 831 18.58 6.18 24.73
CA LYS A 831 19.52 5.74 23.69
C LYS A 831 19.45 4.24 23.45
N ASP A 832 19.55 3.44 24.50
CA ASP A 832 19.54 1.98 24.41
C ASP A 832 18.21 1.47 23.79
N ALA A 833 17.06 2.04 24.18
CA ALA A 833 15.76 1.66 23.64
C ALA A 833 15.60 2.02 22.15
N MET A 834 16.19 3.14 21.71
CA MET A 834 16.16 3.55 20.30
C MET A 834 17.15 2.70 19.46
N GLU A 835 18.38 2.51 19.91
CA GLU A 835 19.41 1.82 19.12
C GLU A 835 19.16 0.31 18.97
N HIS A 836 18.53 -0.33 19.98
CA HIS A 836 18.29 -1.76 20.02
C HIS A 836 16.83 -2.17 19.77
N VAL A 837 16.05 -1.29 19.19
CA VAL A 837 14.62 -1.53 18.93
C VAL A 837 14.39 -2.66 17.92
N ILE A 838 15.26 -2.82 16.94
CA ILE A 838 15.22 -3.85 15.91
C ILE A 838 16.63 -4.15 15.43
N GLU A 839 16.87 -5.38 14.99
CA GLU A 839 18.14 -5.78 14.42
C GLU A 839 18.16 -5.52 12.90
N LEU A 840 19.13 -4.73 12.45
CA LEU A 840 19.36 -4.41 11.05
C LEU A 840 20.76 -4.86 10.59
N ARG A 841 21.01 -4.87 9.30
CA ARG A 841 22.35 -5.13 8.72
C ARG A 841 23.38 -4.07 9.10
N VAL A 842 22.94 -2.90 9.51
CA VAL A 842 23.73 -1.75 9.96
C VAL A 842 23.21 -1.30 11.33
N PRO A 843 24.06 -0.77 12.22
CA PRO A 843 23.60 -0.32 13.52
C PRO A 843 22.64 0.86 13.38
N LEU A 844 21.59 0.92 14.20
CA LEU A 844 20.85 2.16 14.46
C LEU A 844 21.67 2.97 15.48
N LEU A 845 21.77 4.27 15.27
CA LEU A 845 22.45 5.19 16.16
C LEU A 845 21.51 6.32 16.54
N ALA A 846 21.46 6.64 17.83
CA ALA A 846 20.72 7.77 18.38
C ALA A 846 21.69 8.73 19.09
N GLU A 847 21.58 10.02 18.78
CA GLU A 847 22.36 11.08 19.41
C GLU A 847 21.48 11.71 20.51
N VAL A 848 21.98 11.78 21.73
CA VAL A 848 21.23 12.32 22.88
C VAL A 848 21.81 13.66 23.28
N HIS A 849 20.98 14.68 23.30
CA HIS A 849 21.34 16.04 23.71
C HIS A 849 20.51 16.47 24.90
N GLN A 850 21.02 17.45 25.65
CA GLN A 850 20.36 18.02 26.82
C GLN A 850 20.23 19.53 26.66
N GLY A 851 19.10 20.10 27.08
CA GLY A 851 18.90 21.56 27.03
C GLY A 851 17.96 22.04 28.12
N THR A 852 17.98 23.36 28.34
CA THR A 852 17.05 24.06 29.22
C THR A 852 15.78 24.51 28.49
N ASN A 853 15.79 24.42 27.19
CA ASN A 853 14.66 24.61 26.28
C ASN A 853 14.83 23.71 25.05
N TRP A 854 13.78 23.62 24.23
CA TRP A 854 13.78 22.71 23.07
C TRP A 854 14.78 23.10 21.99
N ALA A 855 15.12 24.39 21.84
CA ALA A 855 16.14 24.81 20.87
C ALA A 855 17.56 24.41 21.29
N GLU A 856 17.84 24.37 22.60
CA GLU A 856 19.15 23.97 23.12
C GLU A 856 19.31 22.44 23.20
N ALA A 857 18.22 21.71 23.37
CA ALA A 857 18.25 20.24 23.43
C ALA A 857 18.52 19.59 22.08
N LYS A 858 18.70 20.35 21.00
CA LYS A 858 18.90 19.83 19.64
C LYS A 858 20.31 20.08 19.11
#